data_284ba46ce073a88ee90060997c6f03b1
#
_entry.id   284ba46ce073a88ee90060997c6f03b1
#
_cell.length_a   1.000
_cell.length_b   1.000
_cell.length_c   1.000
_cell.angle_alpha   90.00
_cell.angle_beta   90.00
_cell.angle_gamma   90.00
#
_symmetry.space_group_name_H-M   'P 1'
#
loop_
_entity.id
_entity.type
_entity.pdbx_description
1 polymer ?
#
loop_
_entity_poly.entity_id
_entity_poly.type
_entity_poly.pdbx_seq_one_letter_code
_entity_poly.pdbx_strand_id
1 'polypeptide(L)'
;VDLDGHPIAGAAIRFLNGTTTSGPDGWFRADTSLRPQWLEVQRPGFLRSIKAVVAGEAALVRLSPDDGETVVIHAVGDVMFGRRFFGSKTAQEEIQPQLHPTDSVAAHRALLAPIEPLLANADLTVGNFETPLISQPSLDPAAARPDRFNQSKDYVFASAPAAAHALRESGFDVLGLGNNHLYDALEGGLQSTFSTLRMAAFLPGNGVFGAGSTLGEAWRPAYQSRQGQLIAFLGCTTIAGHQNPLNYVVSESQAKGGAAPCEPRALSAAIRSARQRNATVVVMIHGGNEYQRRSTPSVQFFIDTALAAGASAILNHHPHVVGGFHWNGHALVAHSLGNFLFDQTIWPTFESYLVVLHLRHGAVVRAMAEPLILSGYRPYAVVGSLADFVARGAAGRESGPLLVENGTMELDVANRRRQRSWTMQLTGDQNGTILRATPGVWMSRSQGSGLVQAGRDLLWVGGFEDEAVGVPAATGVLWNLAAPDKVVEGRAAAEGRLGARLWRSSANRLPAILSPLHRIPVKQGQQLSILGWIRGPAGVQPRLMVGWYSSKRGASQARFERPITLLGPDRWTPVRVDLTVPTHVIALGLNVILDPPGIGRTHLDVDGVRLILWEPPSPTASLLQDWYRLRGESQLSLRTEYLPGAEPWLPPVESTPLIPWDRLPPVSSAADSRVGIAKP
;
A
#
# COMPACT_ATOMS: atom_id res chain seq x y z
N VAL A 1 -0.80 6.48 25.19
CA VAL A 1 -0.08 5.60 26.15
C VAL A 1 1.41 5.67 25.87
N ASP A 2 2.26 5.26 26.83
CA ASP A 2 3.70 5.04 26.64
C ASP A 2 3.98 3.68 25.93
N LEU A 3 5.25 3.29 25.86
CA LEU A 3 5.67 2.02 25.23
C LEU A 3 5.18 0.79 26.02
N ASP A 4 5.00 0.91 27.32
CA ASP A 4 4.53 -0.17 28.20
C ASP A 4 3.00 -0.24 28.27
N GLY A 5 2.30 0.71 27.64
CA GLY A 5 0.84 0.79 27.64
C GLY A 5 0.26 1.61 28.77
N HIS A 6 1.09 2.26 29.59
CA HIS A 6 0.57 3.12 30.65
C HIS A 6 -0.04 4.40 30.09
N PRO A 7 -1.13 4.90 30.71
CA PRO A 7 -1.78 6.12 30.24
C PRO A 7 -0.89 7.35 30.38
N ILE A 8 -0.92 8.22 29.38
CA ILE A 8 -0.24 9.52 29.40
C ILE A 8 -1.27 10.61 29.55
N ALA A 9 -1.30 11.27 30.72
CA ALA A 9 -2.15 12.41 30.98
C ALA A 9 -1.59 13.73 30.41
N GLY A 10 -2.47 14.63 29.97
CA GLY A 10 -2.11 15.98 29.53
C GLY A 10 -1.28 16.03 28.24
N ALA A 11 -1.33 14.99 27.40
CA ALA A 11 -0.80 15.06 26.05
C ALA A 11 -1.65 16.01 25.21
N ALA A 12 -1.04 16.96 24.53
CA ALA A 12 -1.72 17.85 23.59
C ALA A 12 -1.99 17.11 22.27
N ILE A 13 -3.23 17.11 21.85
CA ILE A 13 -3.70 16.48 20.62
C ILE A 13 -4.22 17.57 19.69
N ARG A 14 -3.58 17.72 18.51
CA ARG A 14 -4.00 18.64 17.47
C ARG A 14 -4.62 17.88 16.29
N PHE A 15 -5.68 18.41 15.76
CA PHE A 15 -6.37 17.92 14.57
C PHE A 15 -6.85 19.11 13.74
N LEU A 16 -7.34 18.85 12.52
CA LEU A 16 -7.64 19.90 11.53
C LEU A 16 -8.43 21.10 12.10
N ASN A 17 -9.43 20.83 12.94
CA ASN A 17 -10.38 21.85 13.40
C ASN A 17 -10.24 22.19 14.90
N GLY A 18 -9.17 21.75 15.56
CA GLY A 18 -9.04 22.04 16.98
C GLY A 18 -7.89 21.34 17.71
N THR A 19 -7.91 21.53 19.00
CA THR A 19 -6.97 20.90 19.93
C THR A 19 -7.73 20.37 21.14
N THR A 20 -7.23 19.27 21.71
CA THR A 20 -7.70 18.72 22.99
C THR A 20 -6.53 18.18 23.79
N THR A 21 -6.77 17.67 25.00
CA THR A 21 -5.74 17.04 25.83
C THR A 21 -6.23 15.70 26.36
N SER A 22 -5.31 14.75 26.55
CA SER A 22 -5.65 13.49 27.19
C SER A 22 -5.93 13.66 28.69
N GLY A 23 -6.93 12.92 29.16
CA GLY A 23 -7.28 12.83 30.58
C GLY A 23 -6.28 12.05 31.44
N PRO A 24 -6.51 11.91 32.75
CA PRO A 24 -5.65 11.13 33.65
C PRO A 24 -5.52 9.64 33.22
N ASP A 25 -6.53 9.12 32.58
CA ASP A 25 -6.60 7.74 32.03
C ASP A 25 -5.98 7.60 30.64
N GLY A 26 -5.38 8.68 30.12
CA GLY A 26 -4.78 8.72 28.79
C GLY A 26 -5.78 8.84 27.64
N TRP A 27 -7.08 8.85 27.89
CA TRP A 27 -8.11 9.00 26.88
C TRP A 27 -8.29 10.46 26.44
N PHE A 28 -8.65 10.63 25.20
CA PHE A 28 -9.07 11.92 24.64
C PHE A 28 -10.26 11.73 23.71
N ARG A 29 -11.00 12.80 23.52
CA ARG A 29 -12.04 12.88 22.51
C ARG A 29 -11.76 14.07 21.63
N ALA A 30 -11.81 13.84 20.31
CA ALA A 30 -11.65 14.87 19.31
C ALA A 30 -12.90 14.87 18.42
N ASP A 31 -13.58 16.01 18.30
CA ASP A 31 -14.67 16.19 17.36
C ASP A 31 -14.06 16.51 15.99
N THR A 32 -13.82 15.46 15.22
CA THR A 32 -13.15 15.54 13.94
C THR A 32 -14.17 15.59 12.80
N SER A 33 -13.74 16.05 11.63
CA SER A 33 -14.53 15.92 10.41
C SER A 33 -14.67 14.43 10.05
N LEU A 34 -15.71 14.09 9.27
CA LEU A 34 -15.90 12.72 8.76
C LEU A 34 -14.80 12.28 7.78
N ARG A 35 -13.93 13.20 7.36
CA ARG A 35 -12.81 12.91 6.44
C ARG A 35 -11.56 12.50 7.18
N PRO A 36 -10.75 11.62 6.60
CA PRO A 36 -9.41 11.31 7.12
C PRO A 36 -8.57 12.57 7.25
N GLN A 37 -7.83 12.63 8.35
CA GLN A 37 -6.97 13.77 8.65
C GLN A 37 -5.76 13.35 9.48
N TRP A 38 -4.81 14.26 9.58
CA TRP A 38 -3.67 14.09 10.47
C TRP A 38 -4.05 14.44 11.91
N LEU A 39 -3.64 13.58 12.82
CA LEU A 39 -3.65 13.79 14.27
C LEU A 39 -2.20 13.94 14.72
N GLU A 40 -1.89 15.04 15.36
CA GLU A 40 -0.60 15.28 15.99
C GLU A 40 -0.73 15.15 17.50
N VAL A 41 0.15 14.38 18.13
CA VAL A 41 0.18 14.20 19.59
C VAL A 41 1.55 14.61 20.12
N GLN A 42 1.53 15.51 21.11
CA GLN A 42 2.72 16.03 21.77
C GLN A 42 2.59 15.97 23.28
N ARG A 43 3.67 15.59 23.96
CA ARG A 43 3.80 15.65 25.42
C ARG A 43 5.25 15.91 25.78
N PRO A 44 5.58 16.85 26.66
CA PRO A 44 6.94 17.02 27.17
C PRO A 44 7.50 15.70 27.71
N GLY A 45 8.72 15.36 27.35
CA GLY A 45 9.36 14.08 27.69
C GLY A 45 9.02 12.92 26.75
N PHE A 46 8.24 13.18 25.66
CA PHE A 46 7.92 12.19 24.63
C PHE A 46 8.13 12.76 23.26
N LEU A 47 8.56 11.90 22.32
CA LEU A 47 8.67 12.24 20.92
C LEU A 47 7.29 12.56 20.33
N ARG A 48 7.24 13.54 19.43
CA ARG A 48 6.04 13.89 18.69
C ARG A 48 5.56 12.67 17.86
N SER A 49 4.26 12.44 17.84
CA SER A 49 3.65 11.41 17.02
C SER A 49 2.64 12.01 16.06
N ILE A 50 2.68 11.59 14.80
CA ILE A 50 1.71 11.95 13.76
C ILE A 50 1.04 10.68 13.29
N LYS A 51 -0.30 10.69 13.24
CA LYS A 51 -1.10 9.55 12.76
C LYS A 51 -2.23 10.01 11.86
N ALA A 52 -2.53 9.20 10.85
CA ALA A 52 -3.75 9.33 10.10
C ALA A 52 -4.93 8.79 10.93
N VAL A 53 -6.03 9.52 10.97
CA VAL A 53 -7.24 9.14 11.72
C VAL A 53 -8.50 9.52 10.96
N VAL A 54 -9.60 8.85 11.27
CA VAL A 54 -10.94 9.19 10.74
C VAL A 54 -11.96 9.17 11.89
N ALA A 55 -13.00 9.98 11.78
CA ALA A 55 -14.06 10.03 12.77
C ALA A 55 -14.80 8.67 12.90
N GLY A 56 -15.16 8.32 14.13
CA GLY A 56 -15.85 7.05 14.43
C GLY A 56 -14.93 5.87 14.68
N GLU A 57 -13.63 6.02 14.53
CA GLU A 57 -12.63 4.99 14.85
C GLU A 57 -11.84 5.34 16.08
N ALA A 58 -11.50 4.33 16.88
CA ALA A 58 -10.61 4.50 18.03
C ALA A 58 -9.16 4.52 17.53
N ALA A 59 -8.43 5.58 17.86
CA ALA A 59 -7.00 5.69 17.56
C ALA A 59 -6.16 5.42 18.82
N LEU A 60 -5.34 4.37 18.78
CA LEU A 60 -4.30 4.17 19.78
C LEU A 60 -3.02 4.89 19.34
N VAL A 61 -2.59 5.88 20.13
CA VAL A 61 -1.31 6.57 19.93
C VAL A 61 -0.35 6.17 21.03
N ARG A 62 0.74 5.53 20.66
CA ARG A 62 1.81 5.14 21.55
C ARG A 62 2.97 6.11 21.40
N LEU A 63 3.40 6.75 22.47
CA LEU A 63 4.49 7.72 22.47
C LEU A 63 5.78 7.06 22.97
N SER A 64 6.87 7.28 22.23
CA SER A 64 8.20 6.93 22.67
C SER A 64 8.78 8.04 23.55
N PRO A 65 9.55 7.73 24.59
CA PRO A 65 10.24 8.74 25.37
C PRO A 65 11.14 9.63 24.50
N ASP A 66 11.13 10.92 24.78
CA ASP A 66 12.12 11.87 24.25
C ASP A 66 13.23 12.00 25.30
N ASP A 67 14.24 11.18 25.16
CA ASP A 67 15.40 11.09 26.05
C ASP A 67 16.62 11.82 25.48
N GLY A 68 16.46 12.48 24.32
CA GLY A 68 17.56 13.14 23.61
C GLY A 68 18.54 12.15 22.94
N GLU A 69 18.27 10.84 23.01
CA GLU A 69 19.11 9.78 22.48
C GLU A 69 18.41 8.94 21.40
N THR A 70 17.07 8.93 21.37
CA THR A 70 16.29 8.17 20.40
C THR A 70 16.26 8.89 19.05
N VAL A 71 16.69 8.21 17.99
CA VAL A 71 16.64 8.69 16.60
C VAL A 71 15.47 8.05 15.87
N VAL A 72 14.63 8.85 15.22
CA VAL A 72 13.51 8.39 14.40
C VAL A 72 13.89 8.38 12.94
N ILE A 73 13.86 7.20 12.30
CA ILE A 73 14.12 7.03 10.88
C ILE A 73 12.84 6.63 10.16
N HIS A 74 12.51 7.34 9.10
CA HIS A 74 11.49 6.93 8.16
C HIS A 74 12.16 6.33 6.90
N ALA A 75 11.74 5.12 6.53
CA ALA A 75 12.19 4.48 5.30
C ALA A 75 10.99 4.23 4.39
N VAL A 76 11.12 4.65 3.14
CA VAL A 76 10.04 4.56 2.14
C VAL A 76 10.41 3.61 1.01
N GLY A 77 9.40 3.15 0.26
CA GLY A 77 9.54 2.29 -0.91
C GLY A 77 10.19 2.97 -2.11
N ASP A 78 9.93 2.45 -3.30
CA ASP A 78 10.55 2.88 -4.54
C ASP A 78 10.07 4.27 -4.98
N VAL A 79 11.03 5.14 -5.37
CA VAL A 79 10.78 6.54 -5.74
C VAL A 79 11.29 6.82 -7.15
N MET A 80 10.41 7.33 -8.02
CA MET A 80 10.72 7.73 -9.39
C MET A 80 9.74 8.82 -9.87
N PHE A 81 10.23 9.87 -10.55
CA PHE A 81 9.44 11.00 -11.07
C PHE A 81 9.36 11.02 -12.60
N GLY A 82 9.49 9.88 -13.23
CA GLY A 82 9.61 9.78 -14.69
C GLY A 82 8.39 9.21 -15.40
N ARG A 83 8.57 8.86 -16.67
CA ARG A 83 7.61 8.14 -17.52
C ARG A 83 6.22 8.79 -17.55
N ARG A 84 5.20 8.13 -16.98
CA ARG A 84 3.80 8.55 -17.00
C ARG A 84 3.51 9.83 -16.20
N PHE A 85 4.41 10.23 -15.31
CA PHE A 85 4.29 11.54 -14.69
C PHE A 85 4.32 12.66 -15.73
N PHE A 86 5.07 12.47 -16.83
CA PHE A 86 5.13 13.41 -17.96
C PHE A 86 4.01 13.19 -19.00
N GLY A 87 3.09 12.29 -18.72
CA GLY A 87 2.03 11.90 -19.61
C GLY A 87 2.37 10.72 -20.51
N SER A 88 1.34 10.07 -20.99
CA SER A 88 1.43 9.02 -22.00
C SER A 88 0.61 9.44 -23.21
N LYS A 89 1.14 9.20 -24.40
CA LYS A 89 0.41 9.47 -25.65
C LYS A 89 -0.63 8.38 -26.00
N THR A 90 -0.79 7.37 -25.15
CA THR A 90 -1.83 6.37 -25.37
C THR A 90 -3.15 6.85 -24.78
N ALA A 91 -4.18 6.97 -25.62
CA ALA A 91 -5.54 7.43 -25.27
C ALA A 91 -6.27 6.58 -24.20
N GLN A 92 -5.58 5.65 -23.55
CA GLN A 92 -6.13 4.72 -22.57
C GLN A 92 -5.58 4.92 -21.14
N GLU A 93 -4.69 5.88 -20.93
CA GLU A 93 -4.22 6.22 -19.59
C GLU A 93 -5.11 7.31 -19.01
N GLU A 94 -5.88 6.93 -18.01
CA GLU A 94 -6.93 7.76 -17.40
C GLU A 94 -6.38 8.83 -16.43
N ILE A 95 -5.05 8.78 -16.16
CA ILE A 95 -4.38 9.75 -15.28
C ILE A 95 -3.73 10.82 -16.14
N GLN A 96 -4.15 12.08 -15.94
CA GLN A 96 -3.55 13.22 -16.62
C GLN A 96 -2.07 13.38 -16.21
N PRO A 97 -1.21 13.92 -17.11
CA PRO A 97 0.15 14.26 -16.77
C PRO A 97 0.20 15.12 -15.51
N GLN A 98 1.06 14.77 -14.57
CA GLN A 98 1.20 15.50 -13.31
C GLN A 98 2.43 16.41 -13.31
N LEU A 99 3.37 16.15 -14.21
CA LEU A 99 4.59 16.91 -14.41
C LEU A 99 4.85 17.18 -15.89
N HIS A 100 5.57 18.25 -16.13
CA HIS A 100 6.30 18.50 -17.38
C HIS A 100 7.81 18.33 -17.09
N PRO A 101 8.64 17.88 -18.06
CA PRO A 101 10.08 17.68 -17.83
C PRO A 101 10.85 18.95 -17.37
N THR A 102 10.29 20.13 -17.62
CA THR A 102 10.86 21.42 -17.20
C THR A 102 10.20 22.03 -15.99
N ASP A 103 9.32 21.30 -15.31
CA ASP A 103 8.61 21.81 -14.14
C ASP A 103 9.58 22.12 -12.99
N SER A 104 9.16 23.09 -12.17
CA SER A 104 9.92 23.56 -11.02
C SER A 104 10.04 22.50 -9.90
N VAL A 105 10.95 22.74 -9.00
CA VAL A 105 11.08 21.96 -7.74
C VAL A 105 9.76 21.93 -6.97
N ALA A 106 9.04 23.06 -6.91
CA ALA A 106 7.74 23.13 -6.24
C ALA A 106 6.68 22.21 -6.84
N ALA A 107 6.63 22.07 -8.18
CA ALA A 107 5.72 21.14 -8.85
C ALA A 107 6.03 19.67 -8.49
N HIS A 108 7.30 19.30 -8.48
CA HIS A 108 7.73 17.96 -8.06
C HIS A 108 7.42 17.71 -6.58
N ARG A 109 7.68 18.69 -5.69
CA ARG A 109 7.37 18.62 -4.27
C ARG A 109 5.87 18.48 -4.01
N ALA A 110 5.01 19.12 -4.81
CA ALA A 110 3.55 19.03 -4.67
C ALA A 110 3.03 17.57 -4.78
N LEU A 111 3.79 16.66 -5.41
CA LEU A 111 3.43 15.24 -5.45
C LEU A 111 3.58 14.57 -4.08
N LEU A 112 4.43 15.08 -3.20
CA LEU A 112 4.68 14.57 -1.85
C LEU A 112 3.85 15.29 -0.76
N ALA A 113 3.16 16.39 -1.11
CA ALA A 113 2.40 17.20 -0.16
C ALA A 113 1.40 16.40 0.72
N PRO A 114 0.69 15.37 0.22
CA PRO A 114 -0.23 14.59 1.06
C PRO A 114 0.42 13.88 2.24
N ILE A 115 1.72 13.51 2.11
CA ILE A 115 2.47 12.74 3.10
C ILE A 115 3.50 13.58 3.86
N GLU A 116 3.64 14.85 3.50
CA GLU A 116 4.64 15.76 4.09
C GLU A 116 4.57 15.84 5.63
N PRO A 117 3.39 15.86 6.29
CA PRO A 117 3.33 15.86 7.75
C PRO A 117 4.00 14.63 8.39
N LEU A 118 3.89 13.47 7.76
CA LEU A 118 4.55 12.25 8.24
C LEU A 118 6.06 12.33 7.99
N LEU A 119 6.51 12.73 6.80
CA LEU A 119 7.94 12.89 6.49
C LEU A 119 8.63 13.88 7.44
N ALA A 120 7.95 14.98 7.77
CA ALA A 120 8.46 16.00 8.69
C ALA A 120 8.55 15.53 10.17
N ASN A 121 8.10 14.31 10.48
CA ASN A 121 8.15 13.75 11.83
C ASN A 121 9.37 12.83 12.07
N ALA A 122 10.28 12.73 11.12
CA ALA A 122 11.50 11.95 11.23
C ALA A 122 12.74 12.83 11.50
N ASP A 123 13.75 12.25 12.15
CA ASP A 123 15.09 12.81 12.21
C ASP A 123 15.87 12.54 10.93
N LEU A 124 15.55 11.43 10.26
CA LEU A 124 16.11 10.99 8.99
C LEU A 124 15.06 10.31 8.12
N THR A 125 14.99 10.69 6.85
CA THR A 125 14.19 9.97 5.85
C THR A 125 15.09 9.37 4.77
N VAL A 126 14.90 8.07 4.48
CA VAL A 126 15.61 7.33 3.45
C VAL A 126 14.65 6.66 2.46
N GLY A 127 15.02 6.65 1.17
CA GLY A 127 14.24 5.98 0.11
C GLY A 127 15.12 5.38 -0.98
N ASN A 128 14.60 4.38 -1.70
CA ASN A 128 15.24 3.85 -2.90
C ASN A 128 14.91 4.75 -4.09
N PHE A 129 15.90 5.49 -4.59
CA PHE A 129 15.74 6.37 -5.75
C PHE A 129 16.04 5.61 -7.04
N GLU A 130 14.99 5.12 -7.69
CA GLU A 130 15.05 4.13 -8.76
C GLU A 130 15.01 4.77 -10.15
N THR A 131 15.89 5.72 -10.41
CA THR A 131 15.92 6.45 -11.69
C THR A 131 17.19 7.27 -11.82
N PRO A 132 17.78 7.43 -13.02
CA PRO A 132 18.77 8.47 -13.28
C PRO A 132 18.12 9.86 -13.39
N LEU A 133 18.90 10.90 -13.12
CA LEU A 133 18.54 12.32 -13.26
C LEU A 133 19.16 12.90 -14.51
N ILE A 134 18.35 13.30 -15.48
CA ILE A 134 18.81 13.89 -16.74
C ILE A 134 17.91 15.05 -17.19
N SER A 135 18.47 15.97 -17.97
CA SER A 135 17.78 17.18 -18.43
C SER A 135 16.62 16.87 -19.43
N GLN A 136 16.67 15.74 -20.12
CA GLN A 136 15.62 15.32 -21.07
C GLN A 136 15.07 13.94 -20.68
N PRO A 137 14.28 13.84 -19.60
CA PRO A 137 13.85 12.58 -19.03
C PRO A 137 12.69 11.92 -19.76
N SER A 138 11.91 12.68 -20.54
CA SER A 138 10.72 12.16 -21.21
C SER A 138 11.09 11.30 -22.43
N LEU A 139 10.32 10.24 -22.63
CA LEU A 139 10.38 9.36 -23.77
C LEU A 139 9.04 9.39 -24.52
N ASP A 140 9.09 9.48 -25.84
CA ASP A 140 7.94 9.23 -26.68
C ASP A 140 7.84 7.72 -26.94
N PRO A 141 6.83 7.01 -26.39
CA PRO A 141 6.71 5.57 -26.60
C PRO A 141 6.41 5.18 -28.06
N ALA A 142 6.05 6.15 -28.93
CA ALA A 142 5.82 5.94 -30.36
C ALA A 142 7.08 6.21 -31.20
N ALA A 143 8.16 6.78 -30.62
CA ALA A 143 9.41 7.06 -31.31
C ALA A 143 10.49 6.03 -30.93
N ALA A 144 11.54 5.96 -31.76
CA ALA A 144 12.73 5.18 -31.43
C ALA A 144 13.36 5.74 -30.14
N ARG A 145 13.81 4.82 -29.28
CA ARG A 145 14.48 5.20 -28.02
C ARG A 145 15.76 5.97 -28.34
N PRO A 146 15.97 7.15 -27.77
CA PRO A 146 17.20 7.92 -28.00
C PRO A 146 18.46 7.20 -27.49
N ASP A 147 19.60 7.37 -28.16
CA ASP A 147 20.86 6.68 -27.85
C ASP A 147 21.40 6.97 -26.45
N ARG A 148 20.98 8.06 -25.80
CA ARG A 148 21.31 8.36 -24.42
C ARG A 148 20.74 7.37 -23.39
N PHE A 149 19.83 6.47 -23.81
CA PHE A 149 19.26 5.43 -22.98
C PHE A 149 19.77 4.04 -23.34
N ASN A 150 19.77 3.15 -22.37
CA ASN A 150 20.14 1.75 -22.57
C ASN A 150 19.18 1.09 -23.56
N GLN A 151 19.70 0.70 -24.74
CA GLN A 151 18.91 0.12 -25.82
C GLN A 151 18.54 -1.34 -25.58
N SER A 152 19.26 -2.03 -24.67
CA SER A 152 19.04 -3.47 -24.39
C SER A 152 18.02 -3.74 -23.28
N LYS A 153 17.50 -2.72 -22.61
CA LYS A 153 16.44 -2.87 -21.59
C LYS A 153 15.06 -2.70 -22.19
N ASP A 154 14.09 -3.49 -21.73
CA ASP A 154 12.69 -3.33 -22.13
C ASP A 154 12.11 -2.01 -21.61
N TYR A 155 12.40 -1.67 -20.36
CA TYR A 155 11.92 -0.44 -19.69
C TYR A 155 13.11 0.38 -19.19
N VAL A 156 13.08 1.67 -19.46
CA VAL A 156 14.05 2.64 -18.93
C VAL A 156 13.32 3.76 -18.22
N PHE A 157 13.91 4.23 -17.14
CA PHE A 157 13.41 5.33 -16.32
C PHE A 157 14.32 6.53 -16.49
N ALA A 158 13.77 7.71 -16.28
CA ALA A 158 14.53 8.95 -16.10
C ALA A 158 13.63 9.99 -15.42
N SER A 159 14.22 10.74 -14.51
CA SER A 159 13.57 11.86 -13.81
C SER A 159 14.28 13.17 -14.13
N ALA A 160 13.56 14.29 -14.01
CA ALA A 160 14.14 15.62 -14.18
C ALA A 160 15.04 15.97 -12.98
N PRO A 161 16.07 16.83 -13.16
CA PRO A 161 16.94 17.29 -12.08
C PRO A 161 16.20 17.91 -10.89
N ALA A 162 15.07 18.57 -11.12
CA ALA A 162 14.21 19.15 -10.08
C ALA A 162 13.74 18.13 -9.02
N ALA A 163 13.64 16.84 -9.39
CA ALA A 163 13.23 15.77 -8.47
C ALA A 163 14.18 15.63 -7.27
N ALA A 164 15.49 15.78 -7.46
CA ALA A 164 16.49 15.70 -6.36
C ALA A 164 16.25 16.81 -5.32
N HIS A 165 16.07 18.05 -5.79
CA HIS A 165 15.79 19.18 -4.91
C HIS A 165 14.44 19.04 -4.21
N ALA A 166 13.42 18.56 -4.92
CA ALA A 166 12.10 18.32 -4.35
C ALA A 166 12.13 17.28 -3.22
N LEU A 167 12.88 16.18 -3.40
CA LEU A 167 13.07 15.19 -2.34
C LEU A 167 13.78 15.82 -1.12
N ARG A 168 14.84 16.60 -1.35
CA ARG A 168 15.55 17.27 -0.25
C ARG A 168 14.65 18.23 0.54
N GLU A 169 13.89 19.04 -0.16
CA GLU A 169 12.93 19.98 0.45
C GLU A 169 11.74 19.30 1.12
N SER A 170 11.39 18.07 0.71
CA SER A 170 10.35 17.25 1.35
C SER A 170 10.85 16.44 2.54
N GLY A 171 12.12 16.62 2.95
CA GLY A 171 12.67 16.01 4.16
C GLY A 171 13.44 14.72 3.94
N PHE A 172 13.78 14.33 2.69
CA PHE A 172 14.68 13.21 2.46
C PHE A 172 16.12 13.59 2.80
N ASP A 173 16.81 12.74 3.56
CA ASP A 173 18.19 12.92 3.98
C ASP A 173 19.16 12.02 3.23
N VAL A 174 18.71 10.80 2.88
CA VAL A 174 19.56 9.76 2.31
C VAL A 174 18.81 9.03 1.18
N LEU A 175 19.52 8.80 0.06
CA LEU A 175 18.97 8.09 -1.09
C LEU A 175 19.81 6.86 -1.42
N GLY A 176 19.15 5.70 -1.50
CA GLY A 176 19.70 4.46 -2.00
C GLY A 176 19.68 4.46 -3.53
N LEU A 177 20.82 4.22 -4.15
CA LEU A 177 21.00 4.16 -5.60
C LEU A 177 21.36 2.75 -6.08
N GLY A 178 21.41 1.77 -5.17
CA GLY A 178 21.77 0.39 -5.46
C GLY A 178 20.65 -0.39 -6.15
N ASN A 179 20.22 0.03 -7.34
CA ASN A 179 19.09 -0.54 -8.08
C ASN A 179 19.40 -0.76 -9.57
N ASN A 180 18.52 -1.47 -10.25
CA ASN A 180 18.69 -1.84 -11.65
C ASN A 180 18.38 -0.70 -12.64
N HIS A 181 17.82 0.43 -12.20
CA HIS A 181 17.44 1.55 -13.07
C HIS A 181 18.41 2.74 -13.06
N LEU A 182 19.37 2.76 -12.14
CA LEU A 182 20.34 3.85 -12.08
C LEU A 182 21.13 4.05 -13.39
N TYR A 183 21.42 2.96 -14.11
CA TYR A 183 22.20 2.99 -15.36
C TYR A 183 21.33 3.05 -16.64
N ASP A 184 20.05 3.39 -16.52
CA ASP A 184 19.13 3.46 -17.66
C ASP A 184 19.49 4.53 -18.69
N ALA A 185 20.12 5.61 -18.25
CA ALA A 185 20.64 6.68 -19.11
C ALA A 185 22.17 6.60 -19.30
N LEU A 186 22.73 5.40 -19.21
CA LEU A 186 24.13 5.08 -19.44
C LEU A 186 25.09 5.90 -18.56
N GLU A 187 26.38 5.97 -18.93
CA GLU A 187 27.40 6.67 -18.15
C GLU A 187 27.09 8.17 -18.04
N GLY A 188 26.62 8.79 -19.12
CA GLY A 188 26.23 10.22 -19.10
C GLY A 188 25.10 10.51 -18.10
N GLY A 189 24.12 9.61 -18.02
CA GLY A 189 23.03 9.70 -17.05
C GLY A 189 23.49 9.45 -15.62
N LEU A 190 24.39 8.50 -15.40
CA LEU A 190 25.00 8.24 -14.09
C LEU A 190 25.75 9.47 -13.56
N GLN A 191 26.61 10.08 -14.38
CA GLN A 191 27.37 11.27 -14.01
C GLN A 191 26.46 12.49 -13.77
N SER A 192 25.43 12.67 -14.61
CA SER A 192 24.39 13.68 -14.41
C SER A 192 23.66 13.48 -13.08
N THR A 193 23.34 12.23 -12.73
CA THR A 193 22.69 11.87 -11.46
C THR A 193 23.56 12.25 -10.27
N PHE A 194 24.83 11.83 -10.24
CA PHE A 194 25.74 12.17 -9.15
C PHE A 194 25.96 13.68 -9.00
N SER A 195 26.10 14.39 -10.13
CA SER A 195 26.24 15.85 -10.14
C SER A 195 25.00 16.54 -9.57
N THR A 196 23.81 16.15 -10.02
CA THR A 196 22.52 16.71 -9.60
C THR A 196 22.26 16.46 -8.12
N LEU A 197 22.48 15.22 -7.65
CA LEU A 197 22.31 14.86 -6.24
C LEU A 197 23.25 15.66 -5.34
N ARG A 198 24.49 15.87 -5.77
CA ARG A 198 25.45 16.72 -5.04
C ARG A 198 24.98 18.18 -4.96
N MET A 199 24.43 18.74 -6.04
CA MET A 199 23.84 20.08 -6.04
C MET A 199 22.64 20.19 -5.11
N ALA A 200 21.85 19.12 -4.98
CA ALA A 200 20.74 19.04 -4.04
C ALA A 200 21.17 18.63 -2.60
N ALA A 201 22.47 18.73 -2.28
CA ALA A 201 23.06 18.41 -0.98
C ALA A 201 22.97 16.93 -0.54
N PHE A 202 22.75 15.99 -1.47
CA PHE A 202 22.95 14.57 -1.23
C PHE A 202 24.39 14.19 -1.54
N LEU A 203 25.27 14.27 -0.54
CA LEU A 203 26.70 14.12 -0.73
C LEU A 203 27.14 12.64 -0.66
N PRO A 204 28.18 12.22 -1.44
CA PRO A 204 28.75 10.88 -1.32
C PRO A 204 29.28 10.60 0.10
N GLY A 205 28.93 9.41 0.63
CA GLY A 205 29.31 9.00 2.00
C GLY A 205 28.48 9.64 3.11
N ASN A 206 27.47 10.47 2.77
CA ASN A 206 26.55 11.07 3.71
C ASN A 206 25.10 10.98 3.23
N GLY A 207 24.78 11.48 2.02
CA GLY A 207 23.40 11.54 1.47
C GLY A 207 23.09 10.49 0.42
N VAL A 208 24.07 9.75 -0.09
CA VAL A 208 23.88 8.70 -1.10
C VAL A 208 24.73 7.47 -0.81
N PHE A 209 24.22 6.29 -1.18
CA PHE A 209 24.88 5.00 -1.05
C PHE A 209 24.42 4.01 -2.12
N GLY A 210 25.13 2.89 -2.27
CA GLY A 210 24.74 1.79 -3.15
C GLY A 210 25.10 1.96 -4.61
N ALA A 211 25.89 3.01 -4.96
CA ALA A 211 26.35 3.24 -6.32
C ALA A 211 27.65 4.06 -6.32
N GLY A 212 28.40 3.98 -7.42
CA GLY A 212 29.62 4.72 -7.58
C GLY A 212 30.22 4.62 -8.98
N SER A 213 31.30 5.40 -9.23
CA SER A 213 32.11 5.27 -10.44
C SER A 213 33.09 4.09 -10.31
N THR A 214 33.38 3.65 -9.09
CA THR A 214 34.23 2.49 -8.77
C THR A 214 33.53 1.56 -7.79
N LEU A 215 34.00 0.33 -7.68
CA LEU A 215 33.46 -0.64 -6.72
C LEU A 215 33.59 -0.15 -5.26
N GLY A 216 34.71 0.46 -4.93
CA GLY A 216 34.95 1.05 -3.60
C GLY A 216 33.97 2.19 -3.28
N GLU A 217 33.65 3.03 -4.27
CA GLU A 217 32.64 4.07 -4.10
C GLU A 217 31.22 3.48 -3.95
N ALA A 218 30.87 2.49 -4.76
CA ALA A 218 29.56 1.86 -4.72
C ALA A 218 29.25 1.18 -3.37
N TRP A 219 30.28 0.63 -2.71
CA TRP A 219 30.16 0.02 -1.39
C TRP A 219 30.41 1.00 -0.22
N ARG A 220 30.64 2.28 -0.49
CA ARG A 220 30.83 3.28 0.56
C ARG A 220 29.52 3.53 1.29
N PRO A 221 29.46 3.34 2.64
CA PRO A 221 28.26 3.67 3.41
C PRO A 221 27.98 5.17 3.39
N ALA A 222 26.69 5.55 3.41
CA ALA A 222 26.28 6.87 3.82
C ALA A 222 26.17 6.91 5.34
N TYR A 223 26.94 7.79 5.97
CA TYR A 223 26.92 7.97 7.42
C TYR A 223 26.14 9.21 7.81
N GLN A 224 25.22 9.05 8.76
CA GLN A 224 24.48 10.13 9.39
C GLN A 224 24.72 10.11 10.89
N SER A 225 24.87 11.29 11.48
CA SER A 225 24.94 11.44 12.95
C SER A 225 23.72 12.18 13.45
N ARG A 226 22.99 11.58 14.39
CA ARG A 226 21.81 12.17 15.05
C ARG A 226 21.84 11.77 16.52
N GLN A 227 21.51 12.70 17.41
CA GLN A 227 21.46 12.46 18.87
C GLN A 227 22.67 11.67 19.39
N GLY A 228 23.88 12.02 18.95
CA GLY A 228 25.10 11.31 19.34
C GLY A 228 25.29 9.91 18.76
N GLN A 229 24.35 9.40 18.00
CA GLN A 229 24.44 8.09 17.38
C GLN A 229 24.91 8.18 15.92
N LEU A 230 25.72 7.23 15.50
CA LEU A 230 26.17 7.07 14.11
C LEU A 230 25.30 6.01 13.43
N ILE A 231 24.68 6.36 12.31
CA ILE A 231 23.89 5.48 11.48
C ILE A 231 24.57 5.30 10.13
N ALA A 232 24.73 4.08 9.66
CA ALA A 232 25.29 3.73 8.37
C ALA A 232 24.22 3.14 7.46
N PHE A 233 24.05 3.71 6.29
CA PHE A 233 23.19 3.18 5.23
C PHE A 233 24.04 2.52 4.17
N LEU A 234 23.71 1.30 3.80
CA LEU A 234 24.36 0.48 2.79
C LEU A 234 23.31 -0.07 1.82
N GLY A 235 23.68 -0.27 0.55
CA GLY A 235 22.73 -0.86 -0.41
C GLY A 235 23.43 -1.58 -1.56
N CYS A 236 22.73 -2.54 -2.14
CA CYS A 236 23.16 -3.27 -3.32
C CYS A 236 21.98 -3.83 -4.10
N THR A 237 22.21 -4.20 -5.36
CA THR A 237 21.21 -4.88 -6.18
C THR A 237 21.60 -6.32 -6.51
N THR A 238 20.61 -7.24 -6.43
CA THR A 238 20.72 -8.61 -6.96
C THR A 238 20.42 -8.69 -8.45
N ILE A 239 19.95 -7.57 -9.05
CA ILE A 239 19.55 -7.47 -10.45
C ILE A 239 20.67 -6.76 -11.22
N ALA A 240 21.74 -7.51 -11.48
CA ALA A 240 22.92 -6.97 -12.14
C ALA A 240 22.75 -6.77 -13.66
N GLY A 241 21.78 -7.45 -14.28
CA GLY A 241 21.55 -7.35 -15.73
C GLY A 241 22.61 -8.04 -16.58
N HIS A 242 23.22 -9.11 -16.09
CA HIS A 242 24.31 -9.83 -16.80
C HIS A 242 23.87 -10.42 -18.15
N GLN A 243 22.56 -10.61 -18.36
CA GLN A 243 21.99 -11.04 -19.62
C GLN A 243 21.99 -9.95 -20.70
N ASN A 244 22.27 -8.69 -20.33
CA ASN A 244 22.31 -7.56 -21.25
C ASN A 244 23.77 -7.23 -21.62
N PRO A 245 24.03 -6.71 -22.83
CA PRO A 245 25.37 -6.26 -23.25
C PRO A 245 25.97 -5.22 -22.32
N LEU A 246 25.13 -4.36 -21.72
CA LEU A 246 25.49 -3.39 -20.69
C LEU A 246 24.74 -3.74 -19.40
N ASN A 247 25.40 -4.39 -18.47
CA ASN A 247 24.84 -4.64 -17.14
C ASN A 247 24.62 -3.34 -16.37
N TYR A 248 23.91 -3.40 -15.21
CA TYR A 248 23.50 -2.21 -14.44
C TYR A 248 24.43 -1.86 -13.28
N VAL A 249 25.37 -2.74 -12.99
CA VAL A 249 26.27 -2.62 -11.85
C VAL A 249 27.62 -2.06 -12.24
N VAL A 250 28.33 -1.54 -11.26
CA VAL A 250 29.71 -1.09 -11.43
C VAL A 250 30.62 -2.23 -11.89
N SER A 251 31.49 -1.96 -12.85
CA SER A 251 32.42 -2.96 -13.42
C SER A 251 33.79 -2.34 -13.61
N GLU A 252 34.79 -2.80 -12.86
CA GLU A 252 36.18 -2.37 -12.98
C GLU A 252 36.79 -2.83 -14.30
N SER A 253 36.46 -4.06 -14.76
CA SER A 253 36.98 -4.59 -16.02
C SER A 253 36.47 -3.84 -17.26
N GLN A 254 35.33 -3.18 -17.14
CA GLN A 254 34.76 -2.34 -18.22
C GLN A 254 35.02 -0.84 -17.97
N ALA A 255 35.68 -0.48 -16.90
CA ALA A 255 35.93 0.92 -16.48
C ALA A 255 34.61 1.72 -16.43
N LYS A 256 33.53 1.11 -15.93
CA LYS A 256 32.21 1.72 -15.88
C LYS A 256 31.64 1.81 -14.46
N GLY A 257 30.96 2.95 -14.19
CA GLY A 257 30.20 3.14 -12.99
C GLY A 257 28.87 2.37 -12.98
N GLY A 258 28.13 2.42 -11.87
CA GLY A 258 26.83 1.76 -11.71
C GLY A 258 26.44 1.50 -10.27
N ALA A 259 25.40 0.70 -10.09
CA ALA A 259 24.95 0.24 -8.79
C ALA A 259 25.94 -0.77 -8.18
N ALA A 260 25.97 -0.87 -6.86
CA ALA A 260 26.73 -1.91 -6.16
C ALA A 260 26.09 -3.29 -6.43
N PRO A 261 26.81 -4.29 -6.97
CA PRO A 261 26.30 -5.65 -7.05
C PRO A 261 26.20 -6.24 -5.65
N CYS A 262 25.11 -6.97 -5.32
CA CYS A 262 25.09 -7.74 -4.08
C CYS A 262 26.12 -8.88 -4.17
N GLU A 263 27.10 -8.83 -3.28
CA GLU A 263 28.18 -9.79 -3.16
C GLU A 263 28.40 -10.10 -1.67
N PRO A 264 28.36 -11.39 -1.25
CA PRO A 264 28.25 -11.73 0.17
C PRO A 264 29.44 -11.25 1.00
N ARG A 265 30.68 -11.33 0.45
CA ARG A 265 31.88 -10.90 1.16
C ARG A 265 31.93 -9.40 1.30
N ALA A 266 31.60 -8.65 0.24
CA ALA A 266 31.58 -7.19 0.23
C ALA A 266 30.52 -6.66 1.19
N LEU A 267 29.30 -7.21 1.13
CA LEU A 267 28.19 -6.86 2.02
C LEU A 267 28.60 -7.08 3.49
N SER A 268 29.10 -8.30 3.83
CA SER A 268 29.52 -8.61 5.19
C SER A 268 30.65 -7.73 5.68
N ALA A 269 31.64 -7.45 4.82
CA ALA A 269 32.79 -6.59 5.16
C ALA A 269 32.36 -5.15 5.43
N ALA A 270 31.50 -4.59 4.58
CA ALA A 270 30.99 -3.23 4.73
C ALA A 270 30.14 -3.07 6.02
N ILE A 271 29.26 -4.05 6.33
CA ILE A 271 28.48 -4.05 7.57
C ILE A 271 29.39 -4.11 8.79
N ARG A 272 30.34 -5.06 8.82
CA ARG A 272 31.28 -5.20 9.96
C ARG A 272 32.14 -3.97 10.14
N SER A 273 32.64 -3.37 9.06
CA SER A 273 33.42 -2.12 9.11
C SER A 273 32.61 -0.97 9.72
N ALA A 274 31.33 -0.83 9.34
CA ALA A 274 30.44 0.17 9.94
C ALA A 274 30.17 -0.13 11.43
N ARG A 275 29.94 -1.40 11.79
CA ARG A 275 29.79 -1.83 13.19
C ARG A 275 31.01 -1.56 14.06
N GLN A 276 32.24 -1.75 13.52
CA GLN A 276 33.49 -1.41 14.21
C GLN A 276 33.61 0.09 14.53
N ARG A 277 32.87 0.95 13.80
CA ARG A 277 32.73 2.38 14.08
C ARG A 277 31.59 2.69 15.05
N ASN A 278 30.99 1.71 15.67
CA ASN A 278 29.79 1.79 16.51
C ASN A 278 28.55 2.34 15.77
N ALA A 279 28.47 2.16 14.45
CA ALA A 279 27.30 2.58 13.69
C ALA A 279 26.16 1.56 13.80
N THR A 280 24.92 2.05 13.92
CA THR A 280 23.71 1.28 13.62
C THR A 280 23.61 1.11 12.11
N VAL A 281 23.47 -0.12 11.63
CA VAL A 281 23.55 -0.40 10.20
C VAL A 281 22.18 -0.73 9.62
N VAL A 282 21.76 0.07 8.65
CA VAL A 282 20.55 -0.14 7.83
C VAL A 282 20.99 -0.56 6.42
N VAL A 283 20.52 -1.72 5.97
CA VAL A 283 20.85 -2.27 4.65
C VAL A 283 19.63 -2.22 3.74
N MET A 284 19.78 -1.66 2.55
CA MET A 284 18.76 -1.68 1.51
C MET A 284 19.19 -2.61 0.39
N ILE A 285 18.43 -3.69 0.19
CA ILE A 285 18.63 -4.64 -0.90
C ILE A 285 17.61 -4.31 -1.99
N HIS A 286 18.05 -4.26 -3.25
CA HIS A 286 17.16 -4.11 -4.39
C HIS A 286 17.13 -5.40 -5.17
N GLY A 287 16.06 -6.21 -5.02
CA GLY A 287 16.05 -7.52 -5.63
C GLY A 287 14.76 -8.32 -5.44
N GLY A 288 14.72 -9.45 -6.10
CA GLY A 288 13.57 -10.35 -6.12
C GLY A 288 12.90 -10.40 -7.48
N ASN A 289 11.64 -10.83 -7.50
CA ASN A 289 10.80 -10.83 -8.69
C ASN A 289 9.73 -9.76 -8.56
N GLU A 290 9.51 -8.99 -9.63
CA GLU A 290 8.40 -8.04 -9.68
C GLU A 290 7.06 -8.73 -9.36
N TYR A 291 6.23 -8.02 -8.60
CA TYR A 291 4.85 -8.40 -8.24
C TYR A 291 4.74 -9.67 -7.37
N GLN A 292 5.84 -10.08 -6.72
CA GLN A 292 5.85 -11.18 -5.77
C GLN A 292 6.14 -10.66 -4.35
N ARG A 293 5.25 -11.01 -3.41
CA ARG A 293 5.35 -10.56 -2.01
C ARG A 293 6.43 -11.29 -1.21
N ARG A 294 6.86 -12.46 -1.66
CA ARG A 294 7.88 -13.28 -1.00
C ARG A 294 9.24 -13.04 -1.63
N SER A 295 10.25 -12.91 -0.79
CA SER A 295 11.64 -12.86 -1.24
C SER A 295 12.02 -14.12 -2.00
N THR A 296 12.78 -13.94 -3.08
CA THR A 296 13.42 -15.07 -3.77
C THR A 296 14.50 -15.68 -2.89
N PRO A 297 14.90 -16.94 -3.12
CA PRO A 297 16.03 -17.56 -2.38
C PRO A 297 17.31 -16.73 -2.42
N SER A 298 17.58 -16.06 -3.53
CA SER A 298 18.73 -15.16 -3.67
C SER A 298 18.62 -13.94 -2.73
N VAL A 299 17.48 -13.27 -2.70
CA VAL A 299 17.27 -12.13 -1.78
C VAL A 299 17.33 -12.59 -0.34
N GLN A 300 16.70 -13.74 -0.01
CA GLN A 300 16.75 -14.29 1.34
C GLN A 300 18.19 -14.58 1.79
N PHE A 301 19.02 -15.15 0.92
CA PHE A 301 20.43 -15.39 1.21
C PHE A 301 21.19 -14.09 1.58
N PHE A 302 20.91 -12.96 0.89
CA PHE A 302 21.54 -11.67 1.23
C PHE A 302 20.96 -11.05 2.50
N ILE A 303 19.67 -11.24 2.77
CA ILE A 303 19.07 -10.87 4.06
C ILE A 303 19.77 -11.62 5.20
N ASP A 304 19.91 -12.94 5.11
CA ASP A 304 20.57 -13.78 6.12
C ASP A 304 22.06 -13.39 6.27
N THR A 305 22.73 -13.07 5.16
CA THR A 305 24.11 -12.58 5.17
C THR A 305 24.25 -11.26 5.92
N ALA A 306 23.32 -10.31 5.69
CA ALA A 306 23.31 -9.02 6.36
C ALA A 306 23.02 -9.15 7.87
N LEU A 307 22.06 -10.01 8.24
CA LEU A 307 21.75 -10.32 9.63
C LEU A 307 22.95 -10.93 10.35
N ALA A 308 23.60 -11.93 9.75
CA ALA A 308 24.79 -12.58 10.30
C ALA A 308 25.99 -11.62 10.44
N ALA A 309 26.07 -10.58 9.62
CA ALA A 309 27.07 -9.53 9.71
C ALA A 309 26.76 -8.44 10.75
N GLY A 310 25.54 -8.40 11.31
CA GLY A 310 25.13 -7.48 12.37
C GLY A 310 24.35 -6.25 11.88
N ALA A 311 23.63 -6.35 10.77
CA ALA A 311 22.68 -5.30 10.37
C ALA A 311 21.51 -5.20 11.36
N SER A 312 21.09 -3.98 11.68
CA SER A 312 19.98 -3.71 12.61
C SER A 312 18.63 -3.60 11.89
N ALA A 313 18.64 -3.25 10.59
CA ALA A 313 17.46 -3.27 9.74
C ALA A 313 17.85 -3.65 8.31
N ILE A 314 17.02 -4.46 7.66
CA ILE A 314 17.14 -4.82 6.25
C ILE A 314 15.83 -4.47 5.56
N LEU A 315 15.92 -3.66 4.51
CA LEU A 315 14.81 -3.15 3.72
C LEU A 315 14.98 -3.59 2.27
N ASN A 316 14.08 -4.42 1.76
CA ASN A 316 14.14 -4.85 0.36
C ASN A 316 13.22 -4.02 -0.52
N HIS A 317 13.63 -3.83 -1.76
CA HIS A 317 12.99 -3.06 -2.83
C HIS A 317 12.94 -3.86 -4.12
N HIS A 318 12.33 -3.35 -5.19
CA HIS A 318 12.16 -3.95 -6.50
C HIS A 318 10.85 -4.74 -6.72
N PRO A 319 10.30 -5.53 -5.77
CA PRO A 319 9.05 -6.24 -6.08
C PRO A 319 7.87 -5.34 -6.39
N HIS A 320 7.93 -4.04 -6.05
CA HIS A 320 6.89 -3.03 -6.25
C HIS A 320 5.54 -3.36 -5.59
N VAL A 321 5.49 -4.38 -4.75
CA VAL A 321 4.33 -4.81 -3.96
C VAL A 321 4.74 -4.95 -2.52
N VAL A 322 3.81 -4.72 -1.62
CA VAL A 322 4.05 -4.88 -0.18
C VAL A 322 4.44 -6.32 0.14
N GLY A 323 5.59 -6.51 0.77
CA GLY A 323 6.09 -7.77 1.31
C GLY A 323 6.04 -7.79 2.83
N GLY A 324 6.46 -8.93 3.42
CA GLY A 324 6.44 -9.11 4.86
C GLY A 324 7.33 -8.13 5.62
N PHE A 325 6.86 -7.73 6.78
CA PHE A 325 7.56 -6.89 7.75
C PHE A 325 7.61 -7.65 9.07
N HIS A 326 8.78 -8.00 9.55
CA HIS A 326 8.89 -8.81 10.76
C HIS A 326 10.18 -8.53 11.56
N TRP A 327 10.14 -8.87 12.82
CA TRP A 327 11.27 -8.83 13.73
C TRP A 327 11.81 -10.25 13.96
N ASN A 328 13.12 -10.45 13.82
CA ASN A 328 13.75 -11.77 14.01
C ASN A 328 14.37 -11.98 15.40
N GLY A 329 14.10 -11.09 16.36
CA GLY A 329 14.70 -11.08 17.70
C GLY A 329 15.83 -10.04 17.87
N HIS A 330 16.47 -9.61 16.78
CA HIS A 330 17.61 -8.69 16.83
C HIS A 330 17.52 -7.55 15.81
N ALA A 331 16.90 -7.79 14.68
CA ALA A 331 16.82 -6.83 13.59
C ALA A 331 15.44 -6.85 12.93
N LEU A 332 15.08 -5.71 12.32
CA LEU A 332 13.92 -5.62 11.47
C LEU A 332 14.24 -6.10 10.06
N VAL A 333 13.34 -6.87 9.48
CA VAL A 333 13.38 -7.26 8.06
C VAL A 333 12.07 -6.85 7.40
N ALA A 334 12.17 -6.04 6.35
CA ALA A 334 11.06 -5.70 5.45
C ALA A 334 11.35 -6.29 4.07
N HIS A 335 10.56 -7.28 3.65
CA HIS A 335 10.79 -8.04 2.42
C HIS A 335 10.46 -7.24 1.14
N SER A 336 9.62 -6.24 1.23
CA SER A 336 9.41 -5.20 0.24
C SER A 336 8.49 -4.12 0.81
N LEU A 337 8.88 -2.86 0.64
CA LEU A 337 8.06 -1.72 1.07
C LEU A 337 7.00 -1.35 0.00
N GLY A 338 7.07 -1.94 -1.19
CA GLY A 338 6.27 -1.52 -2.34
C GLY A 338 6.76 -0.20 -2.94
N ASN A 339 5.90 0.48 -3.67
CA ASN A 339 6.19 1.79 -4.25
C ASN A 339 5.89 2.92 -3.24
N PHE A 340 6.63 4.03 -3.33
CA PHE A 340 6.29 5.22 -2.56
C PHE A 340 5.80 6.37 -3.47
N LEU A 341 6.53 6.67 -4.52
CA LEU A 341 6.14 7.59 -5.59
C LEU A 341 6.49 6.96 -6.92
N PHE A 342 5.51 6.38 -7.62
CA PHE A 342 5.80 5.53 -8.77
C PHE A 342 4.60 5.43 -9.72
N ASP A 343 4.85 5.31 -11.02
CA ASP A 343 3.84 5.37 -12.07
C ASP A 343 3.29 4.01 -12.54
N GLN A 344 3.33 2.98 -11.73
CA GLN A 344 2.76 1.69 -12.11
C GLN A 344 1.23 1.72 -12.13
N THR A 345 0.65 0.80 -12.94
CA THR A 345 -0.79 0.69 -13.19
C THR A 345 -1.32 -0.71 -12.88
N ILE A 346 -0.59 -1.47 -12.07
CA ILE A 346 -0.93 -2.85 -11.68
C ILE A 346 -1.46 -2.82 -10.25
N TRP A 347 -2.67 -3.31 -10.01
CA TRP A 347 -3.36 -3.23 -8.72
C TRP A 347 -2.50 -3.51 -7.48
N PRO A 348 -1.77 -4.62 -7.38
CA PRO A 348 -0.98 -4.90 -6.17
C PRO A 348 0.13 -3.88 -5.89
N THR A 349 0.50 -3.03 -6.86
CA THR A 349 1.56 -2.03 -6.70
C THR A 349 1.07 -0.71 -6.12
N PHE A 350 -0.24 -0.59 -5.86
CA PHE A 350 -0.81 0.59 -5.20
C PHE A 350 -0.74 0.51 -3.68
N GLU A 351 -0.60 -0.70 -3.11
CA GLU A 351 -0.31 -0.89 -1.70
C GLU A 351 1.14 -0.49 -1.40
N SER A 352 1.35 0.19 -0.28
CA SER A 352 2.66 0.61 0.19
C SER A 352 2.68 0.75 1.71
N TYR A 353 3.83 0.84 2.30
CA TYR A 353 3.99 1.28 3.68
C TYR A 353 5.31 2.02 3.88
N LEU A 354 5.31 2.90 4.86
CA LEU A 354 6.49 3.57 5.34
C LEU A 354 6.94 2.87 6.64
N VAL A 355 8.21 2.51 6.72
CA VAL A 355 8.80 1.96 7.93
C VAL A 355 9.25 3.10 8.84
N VAL A 356 8.79 3.08 10.08
CA VAL A 356 9.29 3.96 11.15
C VAL A 356 10.17 3.15 12.08
N LEU A 357 11.42 3.57 12.27
CA LEU A 357 12.38 2.97 13.18
C LEU A 357 12.73 3.96 14.27
N HIS A 358 12.64 3.53 15.53
CA HIS A 358 13.25 4.24 16.64
C HIS A 358 14.53 3.50 17.02
N LEU A 359 15.65 4.19 16.85
CA LEU A 359 16.97 3.67 17.18
C LEU A 359 17.49 4.31 18.46
N ARG A 360 18.06 3.48 19.34
CA ARG A 360 18.69 3.92 20.55
C ARG A 360 19.89 3.03 20.88
N HIS A 361 21.03 3.63 21.15
CA HIS A 361 22.27 2.92 21.48
C HIS A 361 22.63 1.80 20.52
N GLY A 362 22.45 2.04 19.21
CA GLY A 362 22.77 1.07 18.17
C GLY A 362 21.76 -0.06 17.97
N ALA A 363 20.63 -0.03 18.67
CA ALA A 363 19.55 -1.01 18.56
C ALA A 363 18.24 -0.37 18.08
N VAL A 364 17.42 -1.16 17.41
CA VAL A 364 16.03 -0.81 17.12
C VAL A 364 15.22 -1.07 18.39
N VAL A 365 14.65 -0.02 18.98
CA VAL A 365 13.81 -0.10 20.20
C VAL A 365 12.33 -0.07 19.89
N ARG A 366 11.95 0.35 18.66
CA ARG A 366 10.59 0.31 18.15
C ARG A 366 10.63 0.30 16.63
N ALA A 367 9.75 -0.46 16.02
CA ALA A 367 9.57 -0.45 14.59
C ALA A 367 8.07 -0.50 14.24
N MET A 368 7.65 0.28 13.24
CA MET A 368 6.28 0.34 12.77
C MET A 368 6.23 0.34 11.24
N ALA A 369 5.17 -0.21 10.67
CA ALA A 369 4.83 0.00 9.28
C ALA A 369 3.56 0.89 9.23
N GLU A 370 3.71 2.11 8.74
CA GLU A 370 2.58 3.03 8.52
C GLU A 370 1.98 2.74 7.15
N PRO A 371 0.71 2.31 7.07
CA PRO A 371 0.09 1.93 5.82
C PRO A 371 -0.11 3.11 4.88
N LEU A 372 0.23 2.92 3.63
CA LEU A 372 0.08 3.89 2.55
C LEU A 372 -0.62 3.26 1.35
N ILE A 373 -1.17 4.11 0.51
CA ILE A 373 -1.65 3.75 -0.82
C ILE A 373 -1.15 4.75 -1.86
N LEU A 374 -0.90 4.26 -3.08
CA LEU A 374 -0.66 5.12 -4.22
C LEU A 374 -1.97 5.37 -4.96
N SER A 375 -2.37 6.62 -5.08
CA SER A 375 -3.49 7.06 -5.92
C SER A 375 -2.99 8.16 -6.84
N GLY A 376 -3.17 8.01 -8.14
CA GLY A 376 -2.58 8.91 -9.12
C GLY A 376 -1.06 8.99 -9.01
N TYR A 377 -0.38 7.86 -8.76
CA TYR A 377 1.08 7.70 -8.60
C TYR A 377 1.67 8.35 -7.34
N ARG A 378 0.86 8.91 -6.45
CA ARG A 378 1.24 9.68 -5.27
C ARG A 378 0.93 8.91 -3.99
N PRO A 379 1.78 9.00 -2.95
CA PRO A 379 1.53 8.34 -1.67
C PRO A 379 0.49 9.09 -0.83
N TYR A 380 -0.38 8.33 -0.18
CA TYR A 380 -1.35 8.82 0.79
C TYR A 380 -1.39 7.89 2.00
N ALA A 381 -1.43 8.45 3.19
CA ALA A 381 -1.69 7.67 4.40
C ALA A 381 -3.16 7.22 4.43
N VAL A 382 -3.38 5.99 4.86
CA VAL A 382 -4.71 5.37 4.88
C VAL A 382 -5.17 5.04 6.30
N VAL A 383 -6.48 4.96 6.45
CA VAL A 383 -7.19 4.66 7.70
C VAL A 383 -8.24 3.58 7.46
N GLY A 384 -8.89 3.12 8.50
CA GLY A 384 -10.02 2.21 8.40
C GLY A 384 -9.70 0.87 7.76
N SER A 385 -10.64 0.35 7.01
CA SER A 385 -10.53 -0.96 6.37
C SER A 385 -9.41 -1.01 5.33
N LEU A 386 -9.09 0.12 4.71
CA LEU A 386 -8.00 0.22 3.75
C LEU A 386 -6.62 0.13 4.43
N ALA A 387 -6.46 0.78 5.59
CA ALA A 387 -5.25 0.63 6.40
C ALA A 387 -5.06 -0.82 6.86
N ASP A 388 -6.13 -1.48 7.31
CA ASP A 388 -6.12 -2.88 7.69
C ASP A 388 -5.73 -3.80 6.53
N PHE A 389 -6.22 -3.50 5.34
CA PHE A 389 -5.88 -4.26 4.13
C PHE A 389 -4.38 -4.17 3.82
N VAL A 390 -3.82 -2.97 3.81
CA VAL A 390 -2.37 -2.75 3.56
C VAL A 390 -1.53 -3.36 4.67
N ALA A 391 -1.94 -3.21 5.93
CA ALA A 391 -1.24 -3.78 7.07
C ALA A 391 -1.15 -5.32 7.02
N ARG A 392 -2.17 -5.99 6.48
CA ARG A 392 -2.13 -7.45 6.22
C ARG A 392 -1.08 -7.82 5.17
N GLY A 393 -0.93 -7.02 4.13
CA GLY A 393 0.14 -7.16 3.16
C GLY A 393 1.51 -7.01 3.82
N ALA A 394 1.70 -5.98 4.63
CA ALA A 394 2.92 -5.76 5.41
C ALA A 394 3.19 -6.88 6.42
N ALA A 395 2.15 -7.53 6.95
CA ALA A 395 2.29 -8.73 7.77
C ALA A 395 2.77 -9.98 6.99
N GLY A 396 3.04 -9.85 5.71
CA GLY A 396 3.47 -10.95 4.85
C GLY A 396 2.36 -11.93 4.52
N ARG A 397 1.10 -11.49 4.61
CA ARG A 397 -0.06 -12.38 4.50
C ARG A 397 -1.03 -11.87 3.45
N GLU A 398 -1.18 -12.66 2.44
CA GLU A 398 -2.35 -12.55 1.60
C GLU A 398 -3.59 -12.84 2.45
N SER A 399 -4.70 -12.19 2.13
CA SER A 399 -5.98 -12.46 2.75
C SER A 399 -6.23 -13.96 2.76
N GLY A 400 -6.26 -14.55 3.93
CA GLY A 400 -6.54 -15.97 4.11
C GLY A 400 -8.04 -16.26 4.14
N PRO A 401 -8.43 -17.52 4.23
CA PRO A 401 -9.82 -17.96 4.21
C PRO A 401 -10.60 -17.49 5.42
N LEU A 402 -11.85 -17.26 5.18
CA LEU A 402 -12.82 -17.01 6.23
C LEU A 402 -13.57 -18.25 6.64
N LEU A 403 -13.77 -18.34 7.91
CA LEU A 403 -14.53 -19.41 8.50
C LEU A 403 -15.47 -18.98 9.57
N VAL A 404 -16.64 -19.58 9.57
CA VAL A 404 -17.61 -19.28 10.58
C VAL A 404 -18.60 -20.35 10.85
N GLU A 405 -18.96 -20.40 12.08
CA GLU A 405 -20.05 -21.16 12.57
C GLU A 405 -21.09 -20.27 13.23
N ASN A 406 -22.38 -20.51 12.92
CA ASN A 406 -23.55 -19.90 13.60
C ASN A 406 -23.53 -18.37 13.79
N GLY A 407 -22.89 -17.66 12.90
CA GLY A 407 -22.95 -16.20 12.84
C GLY A 407 -22.13 -15.44 13.86
N THR A 408 -21.50 -16.09 14.83
CA THR A 408 -20.60 -15.43 15.78
C THR A 408 -19.37 -16.26 16.04
N MET A 409 -18.20 -15.64 16.05
CA MET A 409 -16.95 -16.29 16.42
C MET A 409 -16.24 -15.46 17.46
N GLU A 410 -16.16 -16.03 18.68
CA GLU A 410 -15.34 -15.48 19.74
C GLU A 410 -13.97 -16.17 19.69
N LEU A 411 -12.90 -15.39 19.57
CA LEU A 411 -11.53 -15.86 19.74
C LEU A 411 -11.09 -15.58 21.17
N ASP A 412 -11.12 -16.59 21.98
CA ASP A 412 -10.45 -16.59 23.27
C ASP A 412 -8.96 -16.83 23.05
N VAL A 413 -8.17 -15.77 23.08
CA VAL A 413 -6.72 -15.80 22.88
C VAL A 413 -6.03 -16.55 24.02
N ALA A 414 -6.62 -16.58 25.21
CA ALA A 414 -6.08 -17.32 26.36
C ALA A 414 -6.24 -18.84 26.21
N ASN A 415 -7.12 -19.30 25.34
CA ASN A 415 -7.43 -20.71 25.12
C ASN A 415 -6.77 -21.34 23.88
N ARG A 416 -5.69 -20.76 23.34
CA ARG A 416 -4.88 -21.38 22.24
C ARG A 416 -4.50 -22.84 22.49
N ARG A 417 -4.54 -23.32 23.73
CA ARG A 417 -4.20 -24.70 24.10
C ARG A 417 -5.38 -25.67 24.10
N ARG A 418 -6.63 -25.20 23.92
CA ARG A 418 -7.80 -26.06 23.80
C ARG A 418 -8.34 -25.97 22.40
N GLN A 419 -7.81 -26.76 21.49
CA GLN A 419 -8.49 -27.09 20.24
C GLN A 419 -9.83 -27.74 20.60
N ARG A 420 -10.88 -26.93 20.69
CA ARG A 420 -12.23 -27.48 20.56
C ARG A 420 -12.40 -27.81 19.09
N SER A 421 -12.84 -29.02 18.80
CA SER A 421 -13.28 -29.42 17.49
C SER A 421 -14.45 -28.52 17.07
N TRP A 422 -14.19 -27.57 16.22
CA TRP A 422 -15.21 -26.74 15.62
C TRP A 422 -15.86 -27.53 14.49
N THR A 423 -17.16 -27.72 14.58
CA THR A 423 -17.95 -28.24 13.46
C THR A 423 -18.55 -27.06 12.73
N MET A 424 -18.09 -26.80 11.51
CA MET A 424 -18.69 -25.76 10.68
C MET A 424 -20.00 -26.26 10.14
N GLN A 425 -21.12 -25.69 10.59
CA GLN A 425 -22.42 -25.85 9.96
C GLN A 425 -22.74 -24.54 9.22
N LEU A 426 -22.66 -24.59 7.91
CA LEU A 426 -23.20 -23.52 7.09
C LEU A 426 -24.73 -23.65 7.17
N THR A 427 -25.36 -22.95 8.11
CA THR A 427 -26.80 -22.85 8.20
C THR A 427 -27.29 -21.89 7.13
N GLY A 428 -27.85 -22.42 6.07
CA GLY A 428 -28.38 -21.68 4.93
C GLY A 428 -28.25 -22.50 3.67
N ASP A 429 -28.91 -22.11 2.64
CA ASP A 429 -28.93 -22.75 1.35
C ASP A 429 -27.52 -23.25 0.95
N GLN A 430 -27.35 -24.57 0.92
CA GLN A 430 -26.06 -25.22 0.63
C GLN A 430 -25.59 -25.00 -0.80
N ASN A 431 -26.33 -24.28 -1.62
CA ASN A 431 -26.10 -24.03 -3.03
C ASN A 431 -25.32 -22.74 -3.31
N GLY A 432 -24.26 -22.48 -2.57
CA GLY A 432 -23.33 -21.42 -2.94
C GLY A 432 -23.57 -20.07 -2.27
N THR A 433 -24.08 -20.06 -1.05
CA THR A 433 -24.18 -18.86 -0.21
C THR A 433 -22.79 -18.24 -0.02
N ILE A 434 -22.68 -16.95 -0.25
CA ILE A 434 -21.48 -16.16 0.02
C ILE A 434 -21.68 -15.48 1.37
N LEU A 435 -20.68 -15.64 2.23
CA LEU A 435 -20.65 -15.02 3.55
C LEU A 435 -19.51 -14.01 3.63
N ARG A 436 -19.70 -12.95 4.38
CA ARG A 436 -18.64 -11.98 4.68
C ARG A 436 -18.45 -11.86 6.18
N ALA A 437 -17.24 -11.59 6.60
CA ALA A 437 -16.90 -11.13 7.94
C ALA A 437 -16.38 -9.70 7.91
N THR A 438 -16.61 -9.01 8.99
CA THR A 438 -16.01 -7.72 9.26
C THR A 438 -15.18 -7.82 10.55
N PRO A 439 -14.10 -7.05 10.75
CA PRO A 439 -13.50 -6.11 9.82
C PRO A 439 -12.62 -6.82 8.79
N GLY A 440 -12.54 -6.20 7.63
CA GLY A 440 -11.83 -6.77 6.48
C GLY A 440 -12.67 -7.81 5.76
N VAL A 441 -12.78 -7.66 4.47
CA VAL A 441 -13.73 -8.43 3.67
C VAL A 441 -13.22 -9.84 3.44
N TRP A 442 -13.58 -10.74 4.33
CA TRP A 442 -13.37 -12.16 4.16
C TRP A 442 -14.66 -12.77 3.64
N MET A 443 -14.55 -13.59 2.63
CA MET A 443 -15.72 -14.26 2.08
C MET A 443 -15.45 -15.74 1.88
N SER A 444 -16.45 -16.57 2.17
CA SER A 444 -16.42 -17.98 1.85
C SER A 444 -17.64 -18.35 1.03
N ARG A 445 -17.48 -19.36 0.18
CA ARG A 445 -18.53 -19.90 -0.65
C ARG A 445 -18.71 -21.37 -0.33
N SER A 446 -19.90 -21.76 0.05
CA SER A 446 -20.26 -23.18 0.21
C SER A 446 -20.42 -23.84 -1.16
N GLN A 447 -19.87 -25.01 -1.33
CA GLN A 447 -19.96 -25.84 -2.53
C GLN A 447 -20.78 -27.12 -2.30
N GLY A 448 -21.53 -27.22 -1.22
CA GLY A 448 -22.15 -28.49 -0.79
C GLY A 448 -21.11 -29.50 -0.28
N SER A 449 -21.56 -30.70 0.13
CA SER A 449 -20.67 -31.84 0.52
C SER A 449 -19.50 -31.51 1.48
N GLY A 450 -19.61 -30.47 2.34
CA GLY A 450 -18.58 -30.14 3.34
C GLY A 450 -17.34 -29.47 2.82
N LEU A 451 -17.30 -29.07 1.53
CA LEU A 451 -16.22 -28.27 0.96
C LEU A 451 -16.61 -26.79 0.97
N VAL A 452 -15.62 -25.93 1.26
CA VAL A 452 -15.75 -24.49 1.20
C VAL A 452 -14.65 -23.91 0.33
N GLN A 453 -14.92 -22.72 -0.25
CA GLN A 453 -13.94 -21.92 -0.95
C GLN A 453 -13.70 -20.65 -0.16
N ALA A 454 -12.45 -20.33 0.08
CA ALA A 454 -12.06 -19.01 0.54
C ALA A 454 -12.03 -18.04 -0.62
N GLY A 455 -12.45 -16.81 -0.37
CA GLY A 455 -12.44 -15.74 -1.36
C GLY A 455 -11.51 -14.62 -0.95
N ARG A 456 -10.82 -14.05 -1.94
CA ARG A 456 -10.00 -12.85 -1.80
C ARG A 456 -10.58 -11.74 -2.64
N ASP A 457 -10.86 -10.57 -2.02
CA ASP A 457 -11.30 -9.41 -2.77
C ASP A 457 -10.12 -8.79 -3.54
N LEU A 458 -10.23 -8.76 -4.87
CA LEU A 458 -9.27 -8.11 -5.75
C LEU A 458 -9.57 -6.61 -5.94
N LEU A 459 -10.75 -6.15 -5.51
CA LEU A 459 -11.23 -4.77 -5.68
C LEU A 459 -11.54 -4.16 -4.31
N TRP A 460 -10.54 -4.08 -3.47
CA TRP A 460 -10.58 -3.68 -2.06
C TRP A 460 -10.98 -2.22 -1.78
N VAL A 461 -11.22 -1.39 -2.81
CA VAL A 461 -11.70 0.00 -2.71
C VAL A 461 -13.16 0.17 -3.16
N GLY A 462 -13.92 -0.89 -3.29
CA GLY A 462 -15.28 -0.84 -3.84
C GLY A 462 -16.37 -0.38 -2.87
N GLY A 463 -16.03 -0.05 -1.63
CA GLY A 463 -16.95 0.56 -0.66
C GLY A 463 -17.04 2.08 -0.76
N PHE A 464 -16.24 2.72 -1.62
CA PHE A 464 -16.20 4.17 -1.84
C PHE A 464 -15.98 5.02 -0.59
N GLU A 465 -15.56 4.42 0.51
CA GLU A 465 -15.27 5.12 1.75
C GLU A 465 -14.09 6.07 1.58
N ASP A 466 -14.15 7.20 2.28
CA ASP A 466 -13.05 8.17 2.31
C ASP A 466 -12.03 7.70 3.37
N GLU A 467 -11.06 6.90 2.93
CA GLU A 467 -10.09 6.24 3.81
C GLU A 467 -8.63 6.66 3.54
N ALA A 468 -8.41 7.73 2.78
CA ALA A 468 -7.07 8.24 2.49
C ALA A 468 -6.94 9.74 2.80
N VAL A 469 -5.93 10.11 3.58
CA VAL A 469 -5.71 11.51 3.99
C VAL A 469 -5.32 12.37 2.80
N GLY A 470 -6.10 13.43 2.54
CA GLY A 470 -5.80 14.41 1.48
C GLY A 470 -6.20 13.99 0.07
N VAL A 471 -6.82 12.83 -0.12
CA VAL A 471 -7.46 12.50 -1.41
C VAL A 471 -8.74 13.33 -1.51
N PRO A 472 -8.96 14.08 -2.62
CA PRO A 472 -10.21 14.80 -2.80
C PRO A 472 -11.40 13.83 -2.81
N ALA A 473 -12.40 14.06 -1.97
CA ALA A 473 -13.58 13.20 -1.84
C ALA A 473 -14.31 12.92 -3.17
N ALA A 474 -14.22 13.84 -4.13
CA ALA A 474 -14.84 13.71 -5.45
C ALA A 474 -14.11 12.73 -6.38
N THR A 475 -12.87 12.33 -6.07
CA THR A 475 -12.05 11.52 -6.99
C THR A 475 -12.07 10.04 -6.68
N GLY A 476 -12.54 9.65 -5.48
CA GLY A 476 -12.46 8.27 -5.00
C GLY A 476 -11.05 7.68 -5.08
N VAL A 477 -10.73 6.76 -4.21
CA VAL A 477 -9.46 6.05 -4.32
C VAL A 477 -9.56 5.02 -5.44
N LEU A 478 -8.74 5.19 -6.49
CA LEU A 478 -8.61 4.25 -7.62
C LEU A 478 -9.89 4.01 -8.45
N TRP A 479 -10.86 4.94 -8.41
CA TRP A 479 -12.06 4.91 -9.24
C TRP A 479 -12.15 6.12 -10.17
N ASN A 480 -12.79 5.92 -11.33
CA ASN A 480 -13.08 7.00 -12.28
C ASN A 480 -14.28 7.83 -11.82
N LEU A 481 -14.06 8.69 -10.84
CA LEU A 481 -15.08 9.56 -10.24
C LEU A 481 -14.87 11.05 -10.53
N ALA A 482 -13.84 11.42 -11.28
CA ALA A 482 -13.49 12.81 -11.55
C ALA A 482 -14.44 13.55 -12.52
N ALA A 483 -15.44 12.88 -13.10
CA ALA A 483 -16.36 13.48 -14.05
C ALA A 483 -17.56 14.14 -13.33
N PRO A 484 -18.12 15.24 -13.88
CA PRO A 484 -19.21 16.00 -13.24
C PRO A 484 -20.53 15.24 -13.12
N ASP A 485 -20.65 14.10 -13.76
CA ASP A 485 -21.81 13.21 -13.71
C ASP A 485 -21.69 12.11 -12.66
N LYS A 486 -20.69 12.17 -11.79
CA LYS A 486 -20.42 11.21 -10.73
C LYS A 486 -20.08 11.93 -9.43
N VAL A 487 -20.53 11.36 -8.31
CA VAL A 487 -20.24 11.91 -6.98
C VAL A 487 -20.20 10.78 -5.97
N VAL A 488 -19.38 10.92 -4.94
CA VAL A 488 -19.42 10.08 -3.74
C VAL A 488 -20.17 10.84 -2.65
N GLU A 489 -21.23 10.23 -2.13
CA GLU A 489 -22.09 10.87 -1.13
C GLU A 489 -22.78 9.88 -0.21
N GLY A 490 -23.14 10.32 1.01
CA GLY A 490 -23.81 9.47 2.00
C GLY A 490 -25.17 8.96 1.58
N ARG A 491 -25.89 9.70 0.72
CA ARG A 491 -27.19 9.23 0.20
C ARG A 491 -27.08 8.00 -0.72
N ALA A 492 -25.91 7.77 -1.29
CA ALA A 492 -25.63 6.63 -2.16
C ALA A 492 -25.03 5.44 -1.41
N ALA A 493 -24.89 5.48 -0.09
CA ALA A 493 -24.35 4.40 0.71
C ALA A 493 -25.42 3.30 0.94
N ALA A 494 -25.02 2.07 0.68
CA ALA A 494 -25.71 0.84 1.11
C ALA A 494 -25.02 0.25 2.33
N GLU A 495 -23.71 0.38 2.39
CA GLU A 495 -22.83 -0.05 3.45
C GLU A 495 -21.96 1.15 3.88
N GLY A 496 -21.48 1.15 5.12
CA GLY A 496 -20.63 2.24 5.58
C GLY A 496 -21.30 3.61 5.58
N ARG A 497 -20.56 4.63 5.12
CA ARG A 497 -20.98 6.04 5.17
C ARG A 497 -21.16 6.67 3.79
N LEU A 498 -20.48 6.17 2.77
CA LEU A 498 -20.40 6.75 1.44
C LEU A 498 -20.68 5.70 0.37
N GLY A 499 -21.20 6.15 -0.78
CA GLY A 499 -21.39 5.35 -1.97
C GLY A 499 -21.31 6.22 -3.21
N ALA A 500 -21.17 5.63 -4.38
CA ALA A 500 -21.06 6.34 -5.65
C ALA A 500 -22.43 6.58 -6.28
N ARG A 501 -22.70 7.81 -6.73
CA ARG A 501 -23.88 8.16 -7.53
C ARG A 501 -23.49 8.62 -8.91
N LEU A 502 -24.08 8.03 -9.93
CA LEU A 502 -23.98 8.40 -11.32
C LEU A 502 -25.23 9.17 -11.75
N TRP A 503 -25.04 10.16 -12.62
CA TRP A 503 -26.15 10.97 -13.17
C TRP A 503 -26.17 10.90 -14.70
N ARG A 504 -27.38 10.86 -15.30
CA ARG A 504 -27.59 11.04 -16.73
C ARG A 504 -28.88 11.82 -17.00
N SER A 505 -28.87 12.57 -18.08
CA SER A 505 -30.06 13.25 -18.61
C SER A 505 -30.35 12.78 -20.03
N SER A 506 -31.56 13.02 -20.51
CA SER A 506 -31.92 12.72 -21.88
C SER A 506 -31.16 13.53 -22.93
N ALA A 507 -30.47 14.62 -22.53
CA ALA A 507 -29.58 15.38 -23.38
C ALA A 507 -28.21 14.69 -23.60
N ASN A 508 -27.83 13.75 -22.77
CA ASN A 508 -26.60 13.00 -22.91
C ASN A 508 -26.72 11.95 -24.03
N ARG A 509 -25.73 11.86 -24.90
CA ARG A 509 -25.69 10.83 -25.95
C ARG A 509 -24.98 9.55 -25.51
N LEU A 510 -24.11 9.63 -24.53
CA LEU A 510 -23.29 8.52 -24.04
C LEU A 510 -23.70 8.14 -22.62
N PRO A 511 -23.56 6.88 -22.22
CA PRO A 511 -23.82 6.42 -20.85
C PRO A 511 -22.85 7.02 -19.83
N ALA A 512 -23.24 7.05 -18.55
CA ALA A 512 -22.33 7.19 -17.44
C ALA A 512 -21.70 5.82 -17.16
N ILE A 513 -20.38 5.81 -16.95
CA ILE A 513 -19.63 4.58 -16.66
C ILE A 513 -18.86 4.79 -15.36
N LEU A 514 -19.14 3.96 -14.38
CA LEU A 514 -18.33 3.84 -13.16
C LEU A 514 -17.39 2.66 -13.33
N SER A 515 -16.11 2.91 -13.23
CA SER A 515 -15.08 1.88 -13.39
C SER A 515 -13.89 2.12 -12.45
N PRO A 516 -13.17 1.08 -12.02
CA PRO A 516 -11.84 1.23 -11.47
C PRO A 516 -10.92 1.93 -12.47
N LEU A 517 -9.95 2.73 -12.00
CA LEU A 517 -9.00 3.45 -12.85
C LEU A 517 -8.11 2.51 -13.67
N HIS A 518 -7.90 1.29 -13.19
CA HIS A 518 -6.98 0.35 -13.81
C HIS A 518 -7.61 -1.04 -13.96
N ARG A 519 -7.12 -1.78 -14.95
CA ARG A 519 -7.51 -3.17 -15.17
C ARG A 519 -7.01 -4.04 -14.03
N ILE A 520 -7.82 -5.00 -13.61
CA ILE A 520 -7.50 -5.91 -12.51
C ILE A 520 -6.83 -7.15 -13.08
N PRO A 521 -5.60 -7.51 -12.65
CA PRO A 521 -4.92 -8.71 -13.11
C PRO A 521 -5.69 -9.97 -12.71
N VAL A 522 -5.85 -10.89 -13.68
CA VAL A 522 -6.48 -12.19 -13.47
C VAL A 522 -5.73 -13.25 -14.31
N LYS A 523 -5.95 -14.52 -13.99
CA LYS A 523 -5.35 -15.65 -14.72
C LYS A 523 -6.45 -16.54 -15.28
N GLN A 524 -6.18 -17.12 -16.45
CA GLN A 524 -7.06 -18.10 -17.06
C GLN A 524 -7.52 -19.17 -16.07
N GLY A 525 -8.80 -19.52 -16.13
CA GLY A 525 -9.42 -20.57 -15.29
C GLY A 525 -9.78 -20.14 -13.88
N GLN A 526 -9.37 -18.95 -13.43
CA GLN A 526 -9.77 -18.43 -12.12
C GLN A 526 -11.29 -18.27 -12.04
N GLN A 527 -11.85 -18.64 -10.88
CA GLN A 527 -13.25 -18.45 -10.54
C GLN A 527 -13.43 -17.12 -9.83
N LEU A 528 -14.32 -16.29 -10.33
CA LEU A 528 -14.56 -14.94 -9.81
C LEU A 528 -16.04 -14.75 -9.46
N SER A 529 -16.34 -13.94 -8.47
CA SER A 529 -17.67 -13.37 -8.24
C SER A 529 -17.60 -11.87 -8.15
N ILE A 530 -18.41 -11.18 -8.94
CA ILE A 530 -18.63 -9.74 -8.79
C ILE A 530 -19.85 -9.59 -7.89
N LEU A 531 -19.69 -8.82 -6.82
CA LEU A 531 -20.75 -8.49 -5.86
C LEU A 531 -20.90 -6.98 -5.79
N GLY A 532 -22.06 -6.50 -5.37
CA GLY A 532 -22.30 -5.08 -5.13
C GLY A 532 -23.78 -4.77 -4.88
N TRP A 533 -24.04 -3.52 -4.54
CA TRP A 533 -25.36 -2.98 -4.30
C TRP A 533 -25.66 -1.90 -5.32
N ILE A 534 -26.84 -1.96 -5.89
CA ILE A 534 -27.31 -0.97 -6.87
C ILE A 534 -28.72 -0.52 -6.51
N ARG A 535 -28.97 0.79 -6.66
CA ARG A 535 -30.28 1.40 -6.42
C ARG A 535 -30.53 2.52 -7.45
N GLY A 536 -31.77 2.63 -7.92
CA GLY A 536 -32.17 3.70 -8.83
C GLY A 536 -33.68 3.91 -8.87
N PRO A 537 -34.16 5.02 -9.46
CA PRO A 537 -35.58 5.28 -9.62
C PRO A 537 -36.25 4.31 -10.62
N ALA A 538 -37.57 4.38 -10.70
CA ALA A 538 -38.35 3.57 -11.63
C ALA A 538 -37.89 3.77 -13.09
N GLY A 539 -37.84 2.66 -13.86
CA GLY A 539 -37.49 2.69 -15.28
C GLY A 539 -36.00 2.71 -15.60
N VAL A 540 -35.13 2.75 -14.59
CA VAL A 540 -33.67 2.62 -14.79
C VAL A 540 -33.30 1.16 -15.03
N GLN A 541 -32.50 0.91 -16.06
CA GLN A 541 -31.96 -0.42 -16.39
C GLN A 541 -30.43 -0.37 -16.40
N PRO A 542 -29.78 -0.49 -15.25
CA PRO A 542 -28.34 -0.50 -15.19
C PRO A 542 -27.76 -1.78 -15.79
N ARG A 543 -26.54 -1.68 -16.29
CA ARG A 543 -25.82 -2.83 -16.85
C ARG A 543 -24.47 -2.99 -16.19
N LEU A 544 -24.08 -4.24 -15.94
CA LEU A 544 -22.73 -4.62 -15.57
C LEU A 544 -21.99 -5.12 -16.81
N MET A 545 -20.82 -4.56 -17.09
CA MET A 545 -19.98 -4.98 -18.20
C MET A 545 -18.59 -5.37 -17.71
N VAL A 546 -18.11 -6.52 -18.15
CA VAL A 546 -16.74 -7.00 -17.91
C VAL A 546 -16.03 -7.09 -19.25
N GLY A 547 -14.94 -6.35 -19.39
CA GLY A 547 -14.03 -6.45 -20.53
C GLY A 547 -12.89 -7.40 -20.22
N TRP A 548 -12.61 -8.35 -21.12
CA TRP A 548 -11.52 -9.30 -21.02
C TRP A 548 -10.34 -8.87 -21.88
N TYR A 549 -9.13 -8.87 -21.33
CA TYR A 549 -7.93 -8.38 -21.99
C TYR A 549 -6.82 -9.45 -21.99
N SER A 550 -6.22 -9.68 -23.18
CA SER A 550 -5.06 -10.58 -23.36
C SER A 550 -3.73 -9.86 -23.31
N SER A 551 -3.74 -8.55 -23.22
CA SER A 551 -2.54 -7.73 -23.14
C SER A 551 -2.75 -6.61 -22.12
N LYS A 552 -1.65 -6.09 -21.59
CA LYS A 552 -1.69 -4.95 -20.67
C LYS A 552 -2.20 -3.67 -21.35
N ARG A 553 -2.15 -3.59 -22.66
CA ARG A 553 -2.58 -2.46 -23.51
C ARG A 553 -3.50 -2.96 -24.62
N GLY A 554 -4.37 -2.09 -25.14
CA GLY A 554 -5.25 -2.43 -26.26
C GLY A 554 -6.72 -2.59 -25.87
N ALA A 555 -7.57 -2.87 -26.88
CA ALA A 555 -9.00 -3.08 -26.69
C ALA A 555 -9.30 -4.42 -26.00
N SER A 556 -10.49 -4.55 -25.41
CA SER A 556 -10.96 -5.84 -24.90
C SER A 556 -11.17 -6.83 -26.05
N GLN A 557 -10.70 -8.07 -25.85
CA GLN A 557 -10.91 -9.15 -26.83
C GLN A 557 -12.35 -9.64 -26.84
N ALA A 558 -12.96 -9.68 -25.66
CA ALA A 558 -14.34 -10.10 -25.47
C ALA A 558 -14.98 -9.26 -24.36
N ARG A 559 -16.27 -9.18 -24.39
CA ARG A 559 -17.07 -8.50 -23.37
C ARG A 559 -18.15 -9.44 -22.85
N PHE A 560 -18.32 -9.42 -21.54
CA PHE A 560 -19.50 -9.97 -20.89
C PHE A 560 -20.36 -8.80 -20.45
N GLU A 561 -21.63 -8.80 -20.78
CA GLU A 561 -22.56 -7.75 -20.40
C GLU A 561 -23.83 -8.37 -19.84
N ARG A 562 -24.32 -7.83 -18.72
CA ARG A 562 -25.52 -8.29 -18.04
C ARG A 562 -26.37 -7.10 -17.62
N PRO A 563 -27.61 -6.98 -18.12
CA PRO A 563 -28.62 -6.07 -17.56
C PRO A 563 -28.93 -6.48 -16.11
N ILE A 564 -29.17 -5.48 -15.26
CA ILE A 564 -29.52 -5.69 -13.86
C ILE A 564 -30.98 -5.28 -13.67
N THR A 565 -31.80 -6.21 -13.21
CA THR A 565 -33.18 -5.91 -12.83
C THR A 565 -33.23 -5.46 -11.39
N LEU A 566 -33.68 -4.22 -11.16
CA LEU A 566 -33.85 -3.68 -9.82
C LEU A 566 -35.04 -4.32 -9.11
N LEU A 567 -34.91 -4.55 -7.81
CA LEU A 567 -35.98 -5.08 -6.96
C LEU A 567 -37.19 -4.14 -6.83
N GLY A 568 -37.04 -2.89 -7.20
CA GLY A 568 -38.06 -1.85 -7.20
C GLY A 568 -37.45 -0.45 -7.17
N PRO A 569 -38.27 0.59 -7.36
CA PRO A 569 -37.78 1.98 -7.30
C PRO A 569 -37.12 2.29 -5.95
N ASP A 570 -35.96 2.90 -6.00
CA ASP A 570 -35.19 3.34 -4.82
C ASP A 570 -34.93 2.25 -3.77
N ARG A 571 -34.99 0.97 -4.16
CA ARG A 571 -34.64 -0.18 -3.30
C ARG A 571 -33.26 -0.70 -3.65
N TRP A 572 -32.43 -0.93 -2.65
CA TRP A 572 -31.15 -1.58 -2.83
C TRP A 572 -31.32 -3.00 -3.38
N THR A 573 -30.66 -3.26 -4.48
CA THR A 573 -30.67 -4.53 -5.19
C THR A 573 -29.28 -5.16 -5.08
N PRO A 574 -29.13 -6.35 -4.47
CA PRO A 574 -27.87 -7.07 -4.46
C PRO A 574 -27.56 -7.59 -5.86
N VAL A 575 -26.35 -7.39 -6.31
CA VAL A 575 -25.85 -7.86 -7.61
C VAL A 575 -24.81 -8.94 -7.39
N ARG A 576 -25.01 -10.12 -7.97
CA ARG A 576 -24.03 -11.20 -8.00
C ARG A 576 -23.85 -11.71 -9.42
N VAL A 577 -22.60 -11.79 -9.86
CA VAL A 577 -22.23 -12.37 -11.15
C VAL A 577 -21.02 -13.27 -10.95
N ASP A 578 -21.22 -14.57 -11.19
CA ASP A 578 -20.15 -15.56 -11.12
C ASP A 578 -19.54 -15.75 -12.52
N LEU A 579 -18.22 -15.75 -12.62
CA LEU A 579 -17.48 -15.79 -13.87
C LEU A 579 -16.28 -16.74 -13.75
N THR A 580 -15.93 -17.35 -14.88
CA THR A 580 -14.65 -18.04 -15.07
C THR A 580 -13.81 -17.24 -16.04
N VAL A 581 -12.55 -16.97 -15.69
CA VAL A 581 -11.64 -16.22 -16.55
C VAL A 581 -11.33 -17.03 -17.82
N PRO A 582 -11.62 -16.48 -19.03
CA PRO A 582 -11.39 -17.17 -20.29
C PRO A 582 -9.91 -17.45 -20.58
N THR A 583 -9.66 -18.28 -21.60
CA THR A 583 -8.32 -18.53 -22.12
C THR A 583 -7.66 -17.27 -22.65
N HIS A 584 -6.34 -17.18 -22.49
CA HIS A 584 -5.51 -16.04 -22.96
C HIS A 584 -5.83 -14.69 -22.31
N VAL A 585 -6.67 -14.64 -21.28
CA VAL A 585 -6.96 -13.40 -20.53
C VAL A 585 -5.95 -13.23 -19.40
N ILE A 586 -5.41 -12.01 -19.29
CA ILE A 586 -4.46 -11.62 -18.21
C ILE A 586 -4.99 -10.49 -17.33
N ALA A 587 -6.05 -9.82 -17.76
CA ALA A 587 -6.68 -8.76 -16.97
C ALA A 587 -8.16 -8.61 -17.31
N LEU A 588 -8.94 -8.02 -16.39
CA LEU A 588 -10.32 -7.62 -16.61
C LEU A 588 -10.52 -6.14 -16.32
N GLY A 589 -11.48 -5.52 -17.01
CA GLY A 589 -12.04 -4.22 -16.69
C GLY A 589 -13.48 -4.38 -16.24
N LEU A 590 -13.86 -3.72 -15.15
CA LEU A 590 -15.20 -3.74 -14.59
C LEU A 590 -15.88 -2.40 -14.82
N ASN A 591 -17.13 -2.42 -15.32
CA ASN A 591 -17.90 -1.21 -15.55
C ASN A 591 -19.33 -1.38 -15.06
N VAL A 592 -19.82 -0.42 -14.30
CA VAL A 592 -21.24 -0.24 -14.00
C VAL A 592 -21.74 0.90 -14.88
N ILE A 593 -22.79 0.66 -15.67
CA ILE A 593 -23.24 1.53 -16.74
C ILE A 593 -24.66 2.03 -16.47
N LEU A 594 -24.85 3.34 -16.56
CA LEU A 594 -26.13 4.02 -16.54
C LEU A 594 -26.37 4.66 -17.92
N ASP A 595 -27.33 4.14 -18.67
CA ASP A 595 -27.74 4.74 -19.95
C ASP A 595 -28.54 6.03 -19.76
N PRO A 596 -28.52 6.95 -20.73
CA PRO A 596 -29.35 8.15 -20.71
C PRO A 596 -30.85 7.75 -20.68
N PRO A 597 -31.67 8.44 -19.86
CA PRO A 597 -33.13 8.21 -19.86
C PRO A 597 -33.76 8.75 -21.15
N GLY A 598 -34.93 8.23 -21.52
CA GLY A 598 -35.68 8.74 -22.65
C GLY A 598 -36.11 10.18 -22.47
N ILE A 599 -36.47 10.59 -21.26
CA ILE A 599 -36.91 11.94 -20.90
C ILE A 599 -36.34 12.31 -19.53
N GLY A 600 -35.95 13.57 -19.36
CA GLY A 600 -35.56 14.15 -18.08
C GLY A 600 -34.16 13.73 -17.60
N ARG A 601 -34.01 13.52 -16.30
CA ARG A 601 -32.75 13.16 -15.61
C ARG A 601 -32.96 11.95 -14.72
N THR A 602 -31.96 11.09 -14.67
CA THR A 602 -31.96 9.91 -13.81
C THR A 602 -30.63 9.75 -13.06
N HIS A 603 -30.62 8.86 -12.08
CA HIS A 603 -29.40 8.50 -11.34
C HIS A 603 -29.33 7.02 -11.06
N LEU A 604 -28.15 6.58 -10.67
CA LEU A 604 -27.86 5.23 -10.19
C LEU A 604 -26.91 5.33 -9.00
N ASP A 605 -27.30 4.74 -7.87
CA ASP A 605 -26.45 4.57 -6.71
C ASP A 605 -25.77 3.21 -6.78
N VAL A 606 -24.49 3.16 -6.46
CA VAL A 606 -23.65 1.95 -6.50
C VAL A 606 -22.79 1.93 -5.26
N ASP A 607 -22.78 0.78 -4.56
CA ASP A 607 -21.95 0.62 -3.37
C ASP A 607 -21.54 -0.83 -3.13
N GLY A 608 -20.53 -1.03 -2.26
CA GLY A 608 -20.07 -2.35 -1.85
C GLY A 608 -19.59 -3.24 -2.99
N VAL A 609 -18.99 -2.65 -4.05
CA VAL A 609 -18.52 -3.41 -5.20
C VAL A 609 -17.30 -4.24 -4.82
N ARG A 610 -17.36 -5.55 -5.05
CA ARG A 610 -16.32 -6.53 -4.75
C ARG A 610 -16.02 -7.37 -5.97
N LEU A 611 -14.78 -7.75 -6.14
CA LEU A 611 -14.35 -8.75 -7.12
C LEU A 611 -13.64 -9.87 -6.37
N ILE A 612 -14.37 -10.92 -6.06
CA ILE A 612 -13.87 -12.03 -5.25
C ILE A 612 -13.20 -13.07 -6.16
N LEU A 613 -11.93 -13.34 -5.92
CA LEU A 613 -11.20 -14.48 -6.46
C LEU A 613 -11.37 -15.66 -5.50
N TRP A 614 -11.92 -16.76 -5.99
CA TRP A 614 -12.12 -17.96 -5.21
C TRP A 614 -10.89 -18.88 -5.28
N GLU A 615 -10.40 -19.30 -4.10
CA GLU A 615 -9.42 -20.37 -4.00
C GLU A 615 -10.06 -21.73 -4.32
N PRO A 616 -9.27 -22.75 -4.68
CA PRO A 616 -9.79 -24.09 -4.86
C PRO A 616 -10.57 -24.59 -3.63
N PRO A 617 -11.67 -25.34 -3.80
CA PRO A 617 -12.41 -25.91 -2.68
C PRO A 617 -11.51 -26.78 -1.80
N SER A 618 -11.64 -26.64 -0.51
CA SER A 618 -10.89 -27.46 0.45
C SER A 618 -11.78 -27.91 1.62
N PRO A 619 -11.38 -28.98 2.35
CA PRO A 619 -12.11 -29.38 3.54
C PRO A 619 -12.13 -28.28 4.59
N THR A 620 -13.27 -28.11 5.23
CA THR A 620 -13.51 -27.10 6.27
C THR A 620 -12.44 -27.07 7.37
N ALA A 621 -12.01 -28.23 7.84
CA ALA A 621 -11.02 -28.31 8.92
C ALA A 621 -9.66 -27.69 8.56
N SER A 622 -9.19 -27.87 7.31
CA SER A 622 -7.95 -27.29 6.83
C SER A 622 -8.02 -25.75 6.78
N LEU A 623 -9.12 -25.25 6.26
CA LEU A 623 -9.38 -23.79 6.20
C LEU A 623 -9.46 -23.18 7.60
N LEU A 624 -10.07 -23.87 8.58
CA LEU A 624 -10.15 -23.42 9.97
C LEU A 624 -8.77 -23.27 10.59
N GLN A 625 -7.89 -24.26 10.42
CA GLN A 625 -6.54 -24.19 10.95
C GLN A 625 -5.75 -23.02 10.35
N ASP A 626 -5.82 -22.85 9.05
CA ASP A 626 -5.14 -21.75 8.35
C ASP A 626 -5.69 -20.39 8.78
N TRP A 627 -7.00 -20.29 8.95
CA TRP A 627 -7.62 -19.04 9.39
C TRP A 627 -7.25 -18.69 10.85
N TYR A 628 -7.26 -19.66 11.78
CA TYR A 628 -6.82 -19.41 13.16
C TYR A 628 -5.37 -18.96 13.20
N ARG A 629 -4.50 -19.64 12.46
CA ARG A 629 -3.10 -19.26 12.33
C ARG A 629 -2.97 -17.82 11.80
N LEU A 630 -3.61 -17.53 10.68
CA LEU A 630 -3.54 -16.24 10.02
C LEU A 630 -4.15 -15.12 10.88
N ARG A 631 -5.27 -15.36 11.56
CA ARG A 631 -5.90 -14.35 12.40
C ARG A 631 -5.07 -14.07 13.67
N GLY A 632 -4.59 -15.09 14.33
CA GLY A 632 -3.71 -14.93 15.50
C GLY A 632 -2.47 -14.12 15.16
N GLU A 633 -1.82 -14.44 14.05
CA GLU A 633 -0.63 -13.75 13.57
C GLU A 633 -0.98 -12.36 12.99
N SER A 634 -2.11 -12.17 12.29
CA SER A 634 -2.49 -10.88 11.73
C SER A 634 -2.92 -9.86 12.77
N GLN A 635 -3.50 -10.28 13.88
CA GLN A 635 -3.77 -9.37 14.99
C GLN A 635 -2.50 -8.89 15.68
N LEU A 636 -1.46 -9.73 15.72
CA LEU A 636 -0.12 -9.34 16.17
C LEU A 636 0.54 -8.34 15.22
N SER A 637 0.31 -8.47 13.94
CA SER A 637 0.98 -7.73 12.88
C SER A 637 0.13 -6.62 12.25
N LEU A 638 -1.20 -6.65 12.38
CA LEU A 638 -2.07 -5.57 11.90
C LEU A 638 -1.78 -4.22 12.55
N ARG A 639 -1.11 -4.20 13.66
CA ARG A 639 -0.61 -2.96 14.28
C ARG A 639 0.82 -2.68 13.89
N THR A 640 1.46 -3.60 13.16
CA THR A 640 2.77 -3.39 12.53
C THR A 640 3.77 -2.67 13.43
N GLU A 641 3.70 -2.95 14.73
CA GLU A 641 4.52 -2.33 15.74
C GLU A 641 5.29 -3.42 16.52
N TYR A 642 6.60 -3.30 16.56
CA TYR A 642 7.48 -4.16 17.32
C TYR A 642 8.16 -3.39 18.44
N LEU A 643 8.03 -3.92 19.64
CA LEU A 643 8.71 -3.46 20.84
C LEU A 643 9.55 -4.61 21.35
N PRO A 644 10.89 -4.57 21.21
CA PRO A 644 11.75 -5.63 21.72
C PRO A 644 11.55 -5.84 23.23
N GLY A 645 11.32 -7.09 23.63
CA GLY A 645 11.10 -7.44 25.04
C GLY A 645 9.67 -7.27 25.57
N ALA A 646 8.76 -6.68 24.79
CA ALA A 646 7.35 -6.62 25.17
C ALA A 646 6.60 -7.85 24.63
N GLU A 647 5.73 -8.44 25.46
CA GLU A 647 4.71 -9.36 24.96
C GLU A 647 3.85 -8.62 23.93
N PRO A 648 3.55 -9.25 22.78
CA PRO A 648 2.69 -8.62 21.78
C PRO A 648 1.33 -8.32 22.40
N TRP A 649 0.99 -7.04 22.48
CA TRP A 649 -0.35 -6.66 22.92
C TRP A 649 -1.36 -7.05 21.85
N LEU A 650 -2.25 -7.97 22.20
CA LEU A 650 -3.36 -8.36 21.36
C LEU A 650 -4.58 -7.55 21.81
N PRO A 651 -5.20 -6.77 20.90
CA PRO A 651 -6.48 -6.17 21.23
C PRO A 651 -7.50 -7.27 21.52
N PRO A 652 -8.49 -7.02 22.37
CA PRO A 652 -9.60 -7.93 22.55
C PRO A 652 -10.22 -8.23 21.17
N VAL A 653 -10.46 -9.51 20.93
CA VAL A 653 -11.12 -9.94 19.70
C VAL A 653 -12.58 -9.64 19.85
N GLU A 654 -13.06 -8.65 19.14
CA GLU A 654 -14.50 -8.47 18.99
C GLU A 654 -15.06 -9.65 18.20
N SER A 655 -16.12 -10.27 18.70
CA SER A 655 -16.89 -11.26 17.96
C SER A 655 -17.50 -10.57 16.73
N THR A 656 -17.18 -11.07 15.55
CA THR A 656 -17.71 -10.49 14.32
C THR A 656 -18.72 -11.46 13.74
N PRO A 657 -20.02 -11.09 13.65
CA PRO A 657 -21.02 -11.94 13.06
C PRO A 657 -20.75 -12.13 11.58
N LEU A 658 -20.95 -13.32 11.07
CA LEU A 658 -21.01 -13.58 9.64
C LEU A 658 -22.40 -13.29 9.10
N ILE A 659 -22.41 -12.47 8.09
CA ILE A 659 -23.65 -12.03 7.45
C ILE A 659 -23.60 -12.51 6.00
N PRO A 660 -24.69 -13.12 5.49
CA PRO A 660 -24.83 -13.30 4.05
C PRO A 660 -24.61 -11.96 3.35
N TRP A 661 -23.79 -11.95 2.32
CA TRP A 661 -23.36 -10.71 1.65
C TRP A 661 -24.54 -9.90 1.09
N ASP A 662 -25.63 -10.59 0.70
CA ASP A 662 -26.87 -10.04 0.14
C ASP A 662 -27.85 -9.49 1.20
N ARG A 663 -27.46 -9.46 2.47
CA ARG A 663 -28.16 -8.77 3.55
C ARG A 663 -27.43 -7.50 3.89
N LEU A 664 -28.15 -6.39 3.87
CA LEU A 664 -27.60 -5.12 4.38
C LEU A 664 -27.34 -5.27 5.89
N PRO A 665 -26.21 -4.76 6.37
CA PRO A 665 -26.00 -4.66 7.82
C PRO A 665 -27.16 -3.87 8.43
N PRO A 666 -27.58 -4.20 9.67
CA PRO A 666 -28.58 -3.39 10.35
C PRO A 666 -28.10 -1.94 10.37
N VAL A 667 -28.97 -1.03 9.90
CA VAL A 667 -28.69 0.40 9.95
C VAL A 667 -28.48 0.74 11.42
N SER A 668 -27.24 0.98 11.84
CA SER A 668 -27.00 1.59 13.13
C SER A 668 -27.69 2.94 13.08
N SER A 669 -28.75 3.12 13.88
CA SER A 669 -29.39 4.42 13.98
C SER A 669 -28.32 5.43 14.32
N ALA A 670 -28.19 6.48 13.52
CA ALA A 670 -27.20 7.56 13.69
C ALA A 670 -27.35 8.33 15.04
N ALA A 671 -28.22 7.84 15.94
CA ALA A 671 -28.48 8.34 17.26
C ALA A 671 -27.60 7.73 18.36
N ASP A 672 -26.91 6.62 18.13
CA ASP A 672 -26.08 5.95 19.14
C ASP A 672 -24.58 5.91 18.72
N SER A 673 -24.01 7.07 18.46
CA SER A 673 -22.54 7.25 18.42
C SER A 673 -21.90 7.28 19.85
N ARG A 674 -22.58 6.69 20.82
CA ARG A 674 -21.96 6.33 22.09
C ARG A 674 -21.31 4.97 21.94
N VAL A 675 -20.07 4.95 21.48
CA VAL A 675 -19.23 3.76 21.58
C VAL A 675 -19.24 3.30 23.03
N GLY A 676 -19.85 2.15 23.27
CA GLY A 676 -19.83 1.50 24.56
C GLY A 676 -18.40 1.20 24.96
N ILE A 677 -17.95 1.83 26.00
CA ILE A 677 -16.65 1.59 26.64
C ILE A 677 -16.74 0.19 27.23
N ALA A 678 -16.04 -0.79 26.63
CA ALA A 678 -15.71 -2.00 27.36
C ALA A 678 -14.77 -1.59 28.50
N LYS A 679 -15.23 -1.71 29.74
CA LYS A 679 -14.37 -1.62 30.93
C LYS A 679 -13.36 -2.76 30.90
N PRO A 680 -12.14 -2.56 31.47
CA PRO A 680 -11.05 -3.51 31.47
C PRO A 680 -11.40 -4.86 32.09
#